data_176721e2b0d1d4835a079cda958a52aa
#
_entry.id   176721e2b0d1d4835a079cda958a52aa
#
_cell.length_a   1.000
_cell.length_b   1.000
_cell.length_c   1.000
_cell.angle_alpha   90.00
_cell.angle_beta   90.00
_cell.angle_gamma   90.00
#
_symmetry.space_group_name_H-M   'P 1'
#
loop_
_entity.id
_entity.type
_entity.pdbx_description
1 polymer ?
#
loop_
_entity_poly.entity_id
_entity_poly.type
_entity_poly.pdbx_seq_one_letter_code
_entity_poly.pdbx_strand_id
1 'polypeptide(L)'
;DHYCATKKFCSLLAMAPNGKAPIYLDYNGTTPIDPEVCKAMSLMMSQHWGNPSSSHYYGVQAKMAIETARRQCAELIGAEPGEITFMSNGTETINQALKGLAEIGEKEGRQHFITQASEHVAVLEVCKALELRGCEVTYLPVDSEGLVSPDALEAAITPRTICISIMHSNNETGALQPIQELVKRARKAPKRVYVHCDTSQSLGKLPVDVKELDVDLLTIAGHKLYAPKGVGALYRRCTVPDLPPLLHGAGQEAGRRASTENVIHIVGLGKACEISARDLTKNQKHMQEMRDRLHQQILQGLGSRAHLMRQNGPVEARLPNTLSASFFKVEANTLLSEVADEVAVSAGAACHSDEVHMSHVLKAMGVSEDWAMGTCRFTVGRESTAQEVDHAAKVLAKTVLRLMPDGQAGGEEPVDEADLVDPNAVKLTRFTHGMGCACKLRPQVLEKVLEELRAQSGTLVDPNVLAGLGKSNEDACVYKVTEDIAIVGTLDFFTPIVDEPEVFGGIAAANALSDVYAMGAKPIFAMNIVGFPSNRLPPSVLARILKGGQEKCAEAKVAILGGHTVEDLEPKYGLAVIGVVHPKRVWRNNAMRPGDSLVLTKPIGTGILGTAQKRGLLEAGAKKELQDTLLQLNKTAAEVAQADPEVHAATDVTGFGLLGHLKEMLTPEDAVEPAAKKARQENGHGRHLTAVINAKAVPLLPQAKALAVDDQCVPGGSLNNLKLVEATTHFAEGVSK
;
A
#
# COMPACT_ATOMS: atom_id res chain seq x y z
N ASP A 1 6.67 -30.40 17.44
CA ASP A 1 5.91 -30.02 16.23
C ASP A 1 5.88 -28.50 15.97
N HIS A 2 6.17 -27.66 16.96
CA HIS A 2 6.37 -26.22 16.76
C HIS A 2 7.70 -25.84 16.06
N TYR A 3 8.68 -26.74 16.03
CA TYR A 3 9.99 -26.51 15.38
C TYR A 3 9.95 -26.66 13.84
N CYS A 4 8.91 -27.30 13.29
CA CYS A 4 8.75 -27.49 11.85
C CYS A 4 8.07 -26.28 11.15
N ALA A 5 7.29 -25.49 11.88
CA ALA A 5 6.65 -24.29 11.35
C ALA A 5 7.66 -23.14 11.10
N THR A 6 8.69 -23.04 11.92
CA THR A 6 9.76 -22.03 11.76
C THR A 6 10.65 -22.25 10.54
N LYS A 7 10.84 -23.49 10.07
CA LYS A 7 11.58 -23.74 8.81
C LYS A 7 10.80 -23.33 7.57
N LYS A 8 9.46 -23.38 7.59
CA LYS A 8 8.62 -22.86 6.48
C LYS A 8 8.55 -21.33 6.47
N PHE A 9 8.66 -20.68 7.64
CA PHE A 9 8.73 -19.22 7.72
C PHE A 9 10.09 -18.69 7.21
N CYS A 10 11.19 -19.43 7.38
CA CYS A 10 12.49 -19.07 6.84
C CYS A 10 12.62 -19.28 5.32
N SER A 11 11.76 -20.12 4.69
CA SER A 11 11.74 -20.26 3.22
C SER A 11 10.88 -19.21 2.51
N LEU A 12 10.12 -18.40 3.27
CA LEU A 12 9.42 -17.20 2.80
C LEU A 12 10.27 -15.93 2.89
N LEU A 13 11.49 -16.00 3.38
CA LEU A 13 12.56 -15.09 3.04
C LEU A 13 13.00 -15.40 1.60
N ALA A 14 12.08 -15.13 0.66
CA ALA A 14 12.40 -15.18 -0.76
C ALA A 14 13.54 -14.19 -1.00
N MET A 15 14.72 -14.72 -1.27
CA MET A 15 15.72 -13.98 -1.99
C MET A 15 15.03 -13.41 -3.23
N ALA A 16 15.26 -12.12 -3.55
CA ALA A 16 14.86 -11.56 -4.81
C ALA A 16 15.18 -12.54 -5.94
N PRO A 17 14.44 -12.60 -7.05
CA PRO A 17 14.63 -13.56 -8.13
C PRO A 17 16.09 -13.71 -8.61
N ASN A 18 16.91 -12.66 -8.38
CA ASN A 18 18.33 -12.60 -8.73
C ASN A 18 19.27 -12.92 -7.55
N GLY A 19 18.79 -13.40 -6.41
CA GLY A 19 19.59 -13.72 -5.23
C GLY A 19 20.19 -12.50 -4.50
N LYS A 20 19.82 -11.25 -4.89
CA LYS A 20 20.25 -10.00 -4.23
C LYS A 20 19.06 -9.34 -3.55
N ALA A 21 19.27 -8.80 -2.35
CA ALA A 21 18.25 -7.98 -1.68
C ALA A 21 17.99 -6.69 -2.47
N PRO A 22 16.75 -6.19 -2.51
CA PRO A 22 16.43 -4.89 -3.10
C PRO A 22 17.23 -3.75 -2.45
N ILE A 23 17.55 -2.71 -3.24
CA ILE A 23 18.20 -1.49 -2.73
C ILE A 23 17.28 -0.81 -1.74
N TYR A 24 17.76 -0.58 -0.52
CA TYR A 24 16.95 0.00 0.56
C TYR A 24 17.01 1.52 0.54
N LEU A 25 15.89 2.16 0.24
CA LEU A 25 15.70 3.61 0.24
C LEU A 25 14.55 4.07 1.15
N ASP A 26 14.38 3.39 2.30
CA ASP A 26 13.35 3.72 3.31
C ASP A 26 13.91 3.92 4.72
N TYR A 27 15.04 4.62 4.84
CA TYR A 27 15.72 4.88 6.12
C TYR A 27 14.91 5.75 7.10
N ASN A 28 13.90 6.49 6.66
CA ASN A 28 12.95 7.17 7.55
C ASN A 28 11.90 6.21 8.13
N GLY A 29 11.65 5.08 7.49
CA GLY A 29 10.82 4.01 8.03
C GLY A 29 11.51 3.31 9.20
N THR A 30 12.71 2.83 8.99
CA THR A 30 13.60 2.27 10.03
C THR A 30 15.02 2.18 9.47
N THR A 31 16.01 1.99 10.36
CA THR A 31 17.41 1.77 9.96
C THR A 31 17.86 0.35 10.32
N PRO A 32 18.86 -0.24 9.65
CA PRO A 32 19.57 -1.40 10.15
C PRO A 32 20.26 -1.07 11.47
N ILE A 33 20.53 -2.08 12.29
CA ILE A 33 21.31 -1.87 13.50
C ILE A 33 22.79 -1.82 13.12
N ASP A 34 23.52 -0.81 13.65
CA ASP A 34 24.94 -0.67 13.43
C ASP A 34 25.75 -1.87 13.95
N PRO A 35 26.78 -2.36 13.23
CA PRO A 35 27.62 -3.45 13.72
C PRO A 35 28.30 -3.18 15.08
N GLU A 36 28.74 -1.93 15.37
CA GLU A 36 29.30 -1.58 16.68
C GLU A 36 28.22 -1.64 17.77
N VAL A 37 26.98 -1.25 17.43
CA VAL A 37 25.81 -1.37 18.32
C VAL A 37 25.50 -2.84 18.58
N CYS A 38 25.46 -3.70 17.55
CA CYS A 38 25.27 -5.14 17.72
C CYS A 38 26.31 -5.74 18.67
N LYS A 39 27.58 -5.35 18.51
CA LYS A 39 28.67 -5.82 19.36
C LYS A 39 28.49 -5.40 20.83
N ALA A 40 28.11 -4.14 21.07
CA ALA A 40 27.87 -3.64 22.43
C ALA A 40 26.67 -4.37 23.06
N MET A 41 25.59 -4.60 22.33
CA MET A 41 24.43 -5.36 22.82
C MET A 41 24.79 -6.82 23.14
N SER A 42 25.58 -7.48 22.30
CA SER A 42 25.99 -8.87 22.51
C SER A 42 26.77 -9.06 23.81
N LEU A 43 27.56 -8.06 24.24
CA LEU A 43 28.26 -8.07 25.52
C LEU A 43 27.27 -8.09 26.70
N MET A 44 26.17 -7.32 26.60
CA MET A 44 25.13 -7.30 27.63
C MET A 44 24.37 -8.62 27.71
N MET A 45 24.16 -9.28 26.56
CA MET A 45 23.48 -10.58 26.50
C MET A 45 24.32 -11.71 27.12
N SER A 46 25.63 -11.70 26.92
CA SER A 46 26.53 -12.81 27.27
C SER A 46 27.26 -12.65 28.62
N GLN A 47 27.59 -11.43 29.01
CA GLN A 47 28.48 -11.18 30.17
C GLN A 47 27.84 -10.30 31.25
N HIS A 48 27.04 -9.30 30.90
CA HIS A 48 26.51 -8.30 31.83
C HIS A 48 24.96 -8.31 31.92
N TRP A 49 24.39 -9.50 32.02
CA TRP A 49 22.94 -9.78 31.99
C TRP A 49 22.19 -9.51 33.30
N GLY A 50 22.88 -9.01 34.34
CA GLY A 50 22.32 -8.83 35.68
C GLY A 50 21.17 -7.81 35.72
N ASN A 51 20.29 -7.94 36.73
CA ASN A 51 19.25 -6.96 37.00
C ASN A 51 19.86 -5.68 37.55
N PRO A 52 19.71 -4.50 36.93
CA PRO A 52 20.33 -3.24 37.38
C PRO A 52 19.92 -2.78 38.79
N SER A 53 18.77 -3.27 39.29
CA SER A 53 18.30 -2.96 40.65
C SER A 53 19.00 -3.76 41.74
N SER A 54 19.81 -4.79 41.40
CA SER A 54 20.53 -5.61 42.35
C SER A 54 21.86 -4.98 42.78
N SER A 55 22.18 -5.06 44.07
CA SER A 55 23.42 -4.49 44.63
C SER A 55 24.65 -5.37 44.45
N HIS A 56 24.52 -6.61 44.02
CA HIS A 56 25.64 -7.51 43.77
C HIS A 56 26.34 -7.21 42.42
N TYR A 57 27.54 -7.79 42.23
CA TYR A 57 28.41 -7.56 41.08
C TYR A 57 27.69 -7.49 39.74
N TYR A 58 26.85 -8.48 39.39
CA TYR A 58 26.16 -8.56 38.08
C TYR A 58 25.18 -7.39 37.91
N GLY A 59 24.44 -7.00 38.94
CA GLY A 59 23.53 -5.86 38.88
C GLY A 59 24.25 -4.53 38.71
N VAL A 60 25.37 -4.35 39.45
CA VAL A 60 26.20 -3.14 39.36
C VAL A 60 26.76 -2.96 37.95
N GLN A 61 27.23 -4.04 37.27
CA GLN A 61 27.74 -3.97 35.91
C GLN A 61 26.65 -3.50 34.92
N ALA A 62 25.46 -4.06 35.04
CA ALA A 62 24.32 -3.65 34.21
C ALA A 62 23.93 -2.18 34.46
N LYS A 63 23.91 -1.74 35.74
CA LYS A 63 23.63 -0.35 36.10
C LYS A 63 24.66 0.61 35.54
N MET A 64 25.95 0.28 35.63
CA MET A 64 27.02 1.11 35.04
C MET A 64 26.89 1.25 33.54
N ALA A 65 26.49 0.17 32.86
CA ALA A 65 26.24 0.20 31.41
C ALA A 65 25.07 1.12 31.02
N ILE A 66 23.97 1.12 31.81
CA ILE A 66 22.84 2.05 31.65
C ILE A 66 23.28 3.49 31.82
N GLU A 67 24.04 3.80 32.88
CA GLU A 67 24.49 5.16 33.16
C GLU A 67 25.50 5.65 32.11
N THR A 68 26.29 4.76 31.49
CA THR A 68 27.13 5.09 30.34
C THR A 68 26.28 5.44 29.11
N ALA A 69 25.27 4.61 28.81
CA ALA A 69 24.34 4.88 27.74
C ALA A 69 23.57 6.21 27.91
N ARG A 70 23.21 6.52 29.17
CA ARG A 70 22.53 7.77 29.55
C ARG A 70 23.40 9.00 29.24
N ARG A 71 24.70 8.96 29.58
CA ARG A 71 25.65 10.01 29.21
C ARG A 71 25.79 10.16 27.71
N GLN A 72 25.93 9.05 26.96
CA GLN A 72 26.05 9.08 25.50
C GLN A 72 24.81 9.70 24.83
N CYS A 73 23.60 9.40 25.35
CA CYS A 73 22.38 10.04 24.86
C CYS A 73 22.34 11.54 25.18
N ALA A 74 22.74 11.91 26.41
CA ALA A 74 22.78 13.32 26.84
C ALA A 74 23.80 14.13 26.00
N GLU A 75 25.00 13.59 25.80
CA GLU A 75 26.07 14.22 25.02
C GLU A 75 25.61 14.51 23.57
N LEU A 76 24.88 13.61 22.94
CA LEU A 76 24.39 13.79 21.57
C LEU A 76 23.51 15.04 21.41
N ILE A 77 22.76 15.41 22.44
CA ILE A 77 21.79 16.52 22.40
C ILE A 77 22.17 17.72 23.27
N GLY A 78 23.39 17.76 23.84
CA GLY A 78 23.86 18.84 24.72
C GLY A 78 23.16 18.92 26.09
N ALA A 79 22.55 17.82 26.57
CA ALA A 79 21.82 17.71 27.82
C ALA A 79 22.70 17.18 28.97
N GLU A 80 22.13 17.24 30.19
CA GLU A 80 22.73 16.57 31.38
C GLU A 80 22.15 15.12 31.49
N PRO A 81 22.93 14.15 31.96
CA PRO A 81 22.45 12.76 32.06
C PRO A 81 21.17 12.60 32.90
N GLY A 82 20.99 13.38 33.95
CA GLY A 82 19.80 13.36 34.82
C GLY A 82 18.50 13.81 34.11
N GLU A 83 18.60 14.43 32.96
CA GLU A 83 17.47 14.88 32.15
C GLU A 83 16.96 13.81 31.15
N ILE A 84 17.67 12.69 31.05
CA ILE A 84 17.31 11.58 30.12
C ILE A 84 16.55 10.51 30.92
N THR A 85 15.43 10.05 30.34
CA THR A 85 14.64 8.91 30.84
C THR A 85 14.46 7.90 29.71
N PHE A 86 14.88 6.66 29.90
CA PHE A 86 14.74 5.61 28.92
C PHE A 86 13.29 5.09 28.80
N MET A 87 12.86 4.85 27.61
CA MET A 87 11.51 4.38 27.24
C MET A 87 11.59 3.31 26.15
N SER A 88 10.45 2.68 25.82
CA SER A 88 10.44 1.62 24.81
C SER A 88 10.51 2.11 23.35
N ASN A 89 10.07 3.33 23.07
CA ASN A 89 10.05 3.90 21.71
C ASN A 89 9.61 5.37 21.72
N GLY A 90 9.63 6.01 20.54
CA GLY A 90 9.16 7.39 20.37
C GLY A 90 7.68 7.59 20.72
N THR A 91 6.83 6.63 20.44
CA THR A 91 5.39 6.74 20.78
C THR A 91 5.18 6.78 22.31
N GLU A 92 5.90 5.95 23.08
CA GLU A 92 5.84 6.03 24.55
C GLU A 92 6.35 7.38 25.07
N THR A 93 7.45 7.91 24.50
CA THR A 93 7.99 9.22 24.89
C THR A 93 7.00 10.36 24.64
N ILE A 94 6.33 10.38 23.46
CA ILE A 94 5.30 11.36 23.13
C ILE A 94 4.12 11.26 24.09
N ASN A 95 3.63 10.04 24.36
CA ASN A 95 2.54 9.82 25.30
C ASN A 95 2.91 10.32 26.71
N GLN A 96 4.12 9.99 27.21
CA GLN A 96 4.60 10.44 28.52
C GLN A 96 4.69 11.96 28.60
N ALA A 97 5.24 12.60 27.56
CA ALA A 97 5.39 14.04 27.51
C ALA A 97 4.03 14.76 27.54
N LEU A 98 3.15 14.44 26.61
CA LEU A 98 1.89 15.16 26.44
C LEU A 98 0.86 14.83 27.52
N LYS A 99 0.70 13.55 27.88
CA LYS A 99 -0.23 13.13 28.95
C LYS A 99 0.24 13.59 30.31
N GLY A 100 1.56 13.54 30.58
CA GLY A 100 2.13 14.05 31.83
C GLY A 100 1.92 15.57 31.99
N LEU A 101 2.08 16.35 30.91
CA LEU A 101 1.77 17.78 30.93
C LEU A 101 0.25 18.05 31.03
N ALA A 102 -0.60 17.18 30.49
CA ALA A 102 -2.04 17.32 30.67
C ALA A 102 -2.46 17.19 32.13
N GLU A 103 -1.90 16.23 32.86
CA GLU A 103 -2.16 16.07 34.32
C GLU A 103 -1.65 17.25 35.15
N ILE A 104 -0.52 17.84 34.74
CA ILE A 104 0.00 19.07 35.40
C ILE A 104 -0.93 20.23 35.09
N GLY A 105 -1.31 20.37 33.81
CA GLY A 105 -2.21 21.43 33.32
C GLY A 105 -3.59 21.37 33.95
N GLU A 106 -4.13 20.18 34.20
CA GLU A 106 -5.42 20.01 34.90
C GLU A 106 -5.37 20.64 36.28
N LYS A 107 -4.29 20.39 37.06
CA LYS A 107 -4.10 20.99 38.39
C LYS A 107 -3.94 22.51 38.36
N GLU A 108 -3.41 23.04 37.25
CA GLU A 108 -3.21 24.48 37.02
C GLU A 108 -4.39 25.20 36.35
N GLY A 109 -5.45 24.47 35.93
CA GLY A 109 -6.54 25.00 35.13
C GLY A 109 -6.14 25.36 33.68
N ARG A 110 -5.10 24.68 33.17
CA ARG A 110 -4.49 24.93 31.85
C ARG A 110 -4.53 23.65 30.99
N GLN A 111 -5.55 23.52 30.18
CA GLN A 111 -5.81 22.32 29.39
C GLN A 111 -5.85 22.61 27.87
N HIS A 112 -5.04 23.56 27.42
CA HIS A 112 -4.91 23.86 26.00
C HIS A 112 -3.54 23.41 25.48
N PHE A 113 -3.56 22.67 24.37
CA PHE A 113 -2.40 22.16 23.64
C PHE A 113 -2.36 22.77 22.24
N ILE A 114 -1.18 23.00 21.72
CA ILE A 114 -0.96 23.46 20.35
C ILE A 114 -0.05 22.47 19.67
N THR A 115 -0.43 22.02 18.46
CA THR A 115 0.40 21.18 17.59
C THR A 115 0.22 21.60 16.14
N GLN A 116 0.89 20.94 15.18
CA GLN A 116 0.73 21.23 13.75
C GLN A 116 -0.04 20.14 13.02
N ALA A 117 -0.73 20.50 11.94
CA ALA A 117 -1.55 19.56 11.15
C ALA A 117 -0.71 18.46 10.44
N SER A 118 0.58 18.69 10.22
CA SER A 118 1.50 17.76 9.55
C SER A 118 2.35 16.92 10.52
N GLU A 119 1.95 16.81 11.79
CA GLU A 119 2.62 15.97 12.79
C GLU A 119 2.59 14.48 12.46
N HIS A 120 3.52 13.75 13.08
CA HIS A 120 3.44 12.29 13.06
C HIS A 120 2.17 11.79 13.76
N VAL A 121 1.56 10.73 13.24
CA VAL A 121 0.31 10.16 13.77
C VAL A 121 0.37 9.87 15.28
N ALA A 122 1.53 9.55 15.84
CA ALA A 122 1.68 9.32 17.29
C ALA A 122 1.36 10.58 18.11
N VAL A 123 1.67 11.80 17.63
CA VAL A 123 1.30 13.05 18.27
C VAL A 123 -0.18 13.34 18.07
N LEU A 124 -0.66 13.21 16.82
CA LEU A 124 -2.07 13.49 16.48
C LEU A 124 -3.04 12.61 17.28
N GLU A 125 -2.75 11.31 17.39
CA GLU A 125 -3.60 10.38 18.14
C GLU A 125 -3.55 10.64 19.68
N VAL A 126 -2.40 11.07 20.23
CA VAL A 126 -2.35 11.51 21.61
C VAL A 126 -3.16 12.78 21.83
N CYS A 127 -3.10 13.74 20.89
CA CYS A 127 -3.90 14.97 20.95
C CYS A 127 -5.42 14.64 20.91
N LYS A 128 -5.86 13.76 20.01
CA LYS A 128 -7.26 13.28 19.98
C LYS A 128 -7.67 12.62 21.31
N ALA A 129 -6.79 11.80 21.88
CA ALA A 129 -7.06 11.19 23.19
C ALA A 129 -7.14 12.22 24.34
N LEU A 130 -6.43 13.33 24.23
CA LEU A 130 -6.53 14.46 25.19
C LEU A 130 -7.84 15.25 25.00
N GLU A 131 -8.28 15.47 23.76
CA GLU A 131 -9.58 16.08 23.44
C GLU A 131 -10.72 15.28 24.07
N LEU A 132 -10.69 13.94 23.98
CA LEU A 132 -11.67 13.06 24.62
C LEU A 132 -11.67 13.17 26.16
N ARG A 133 -10.58 13.68 26.75
CA ARG A 133 -10.45 13.95 28.19
C ARG A 133 -10.80 15.40 28.57
N GLY A 134 -11.28 16.20 27.60
CA GLY A 134 -11.70 17.60 27.82
C GLY A 134 -10.59 18.64 27.65
N CYS A 135 -9.44 18.26 27.12
CA CYS A 135 -8.42 19.23 26.69
C CYS A 135 -8.85 19.90 25.38
N GLU A 136 -8.45 21.15 25.21
CA GLU A 136 -8.56 21.89 23.95
C GLU A 136 -7.29 21.68 23.13
N VAL A 137 -7.37 21.41 21.83
CA VAL A 137 -6.20 21.25 20.96
C VAL A 137 -6.34 22.18 19.74
N THR A 138 -5.32 23.00 19.50
CA THR A 138 -5.20 23.79 18.28
C THR A 138 -4.19 23.12 17.34
N TYR A 139 -4.66 22.78 16.13
CA TYR A 139 -3.83 22.23 15.04
C TYR A 139 -3.43 23.38 14.10
N LEU A 140 -2.18 23.82 14.18
CA LEU A 140 -1.67 24.90 13.34
C LEU A 140 -1.59 24.46 11.87
N PRO A 141 -2.05 25.30 10.94
CA PRO A 141 -1.81 25.05 9.52
C PRO A 141 -0.32 25.17 9.18
N VAL A 142 0.06 24.53 8.08
CA VAL A 142 1.39 24.68 7.47
C VAL A 142 1.25 25.31 6.08
N ASP A 143 2.32 25.93 5.61
CA ASP A 143 2.39 26.47 4.26
C ASP A 143 2.63 25.37 3.20
N SER A 144 2.79 25.76 1.93
CA SER A 144 3.05 24.84 0.82
C SER A 144 4.41 24.11 0.92
N GLU A 145 5.33 24.58 1.76
CA GLU A 145 6.59 23.91 2.08
C GLU A 145 6.49 23.03 3.34
N GLY A 146 5.36 23.06 4.03
CA GLY A 146 5.11 22.26 5.23
C GLY A 146 5.60 22.92 6.52
N LEU A 147 5.81 24.23 6.51
CA LEU A 147 6.34 24.98 7.64
C LEU A 147 5.23 25.67 8.43
N VAL A 148 5.39 25.71 9.76
CA VAL A 148 4.49 26.43 10.69
C VAL A 148 4.92 27.90 10.74
N SER A 149 3.93 28.81 10.64
CA SER A 149 4.17 30.23 10.83
C SER A 149 4.37 30.57 12.31
N PRO A 150 5.48 31.24 12.70
CA PRO A 150 5.66 31.73 14.08
C PRO A 150 4.56 32.70 14.53
N ASP A 151 4.04 33.51 13.63
CA ASP A 151 2.94 34.45 13.94
C ASP A 151 1.63 33.70 14.19
N ALA A 152 1.34 32.65 13.44
CA ALA A 152 0.17 31.79 13.68
C ALA A 152 0.27 31.08 15.03
N LEU A 153 1.47 30.61 15.41
CA LEU A 153 1.69 30.04 16.75
C LEU A 153 1.46 31.08 17.84
N GLU A 154 2.04 32.30 17.73
CA GLU A 154 1.89 33.36 18.73
C GLU A 154 0.40 33.71 18.92
N ALA A 155 -0.36 33.82 17.83
CA ALA A 155 -1.80 34.10 17.86
C ALA A 155 -2.63 32.97 18.51
N ALA A 156 -2.19 31.73 18.42
CA ALA A 156 -2.88 30.57 19.01
C ALA A 156 -2.64 30.40 20.53
N ILE A 157 -1.62 31.05 21.09
CA ILE A 157 -1.30 30.94 22.52
C ILE A 157 -2.37 31.66 23.35
N THR A 158 -2.94 30.96 24.31
CA THR A 158 -3.92 31.48 25.27
C THR A 158 -3.41 31.36 26.70
N PRO A 159 -4.01 32.05 27.68
CA PRO A 159 -3.68 31.84 29.10
C PRO A 159 -3.85 30.41 29.60
N ARG A 160 -4.62 29.60 28.87
CA ARG A 160 -4.85 28.17 29.15
C ARG A 160 -3.84 27.25 28.50
N THR A 161 -2.97 27.74 27.63
CA THR A 161 -1.98 26.93 26.92
C THR A 161 -0.95 26.38 27.90
N ILE A 162 -0.83 25.05 27.97
CA ILE A 162 0.15 24.33 28.78
C ILE A 162 1.33 23.85 27.94
N CYS A 163 1.06 23.35 26.73
CA CYS A 163 2.06 22.70 25.88
C CYS A 163 1.93 23.09 24.42
N ILE A 164 3.09 23.24 23.78
CA ILE A 164 3.25 23.27 22.32
C ILE A 164 4.06 22.04 21.95
N SER A 165 3.56 21.22 21.00
CA SER A 165 4.26 20.04 20.49
C SER A 165 4.47 20.18 18.99
N ILE A 166 5.71 20.39 18.56
CA ILE A 166 6.09 20.55 17.13
C ILE A 166 7.26 19.65 16.82
N MET A 167 7.17 18.83 15.77
CA MET A 167 8.28 18.01 15.30
C MET A 167 9.44 18.89 14.80
N HIS A 168 10.67 18.44 14.99
CA HIS A 168 11.84 19.14 14.47
C HIS A 168 11.94 19.03 12.94
N SER A 169 11.63 17.82 12.42
CA SER A 169 11.63 17.56 10.98
C SER A 169 10.53 16.58 10.60
N ASN A 170 9.91 16.84 9.44
CA ASN A 170 8.84 16.01 8.94
C ASN A 170 9.36 14.69 8.37
N ASN A 171 8.72 13.58 8.71
CA ASN A 171 9.11 12.22 8.32
C ASN A 171 8.83 11.89 6.85
N GLU A 172 7.96 12.66 6.17
CA GLU A 172 7.58 12.44 4.77
C GLU A 172 8.32 13.40 3.83
N THR A 173 8.25 14.71 4.09
CA THR A 173 8.83 15.74 3.22
C THR A 173 10.29 16.07 3.57
N GLY A 174 10.68 15.80 4.81
CA GLY A 174 11.96 16.20 5.34
C GLY A 174 12.03 17.67 5.80
N ALA A 175 10.95 18.45 5.69
CA ALA A 175 10.92 19.86 6.07
C ALA A 175 11.35 20.09 7.52
N LEU A 176 12.25 21.05 7.76
CA LEU A 176 12.73 21.43 9.08
C LEU A 176 11.92 22.61 9.61
N GLN A 177 11.29 22.41 10.78
CA GLN A 177 10.51 23.47 11.41
C GLN A 177 11.42 24.52 12.06
N PRO A 178 11.04 25.80 12.07
CA PRO A 178 11.82 26.90 12.65
C PRO A 178 11.68 26.89 14.21
N ILE A 179 12.10 25.79 14.87
CA ILE A 179 11.86 25.54 16.30
C ILE A 179 12.34 26.69 17.19
N GLN A 180 13.55 27.22 16.94
CA GLN A 180 14.08 28.32 17.74
C GLN A 180 13.18 29.55 17.71
N GLU A 181 12.64 29.91 16.55
CA GLU A 181 11.74 31.06 16.42
C GLU A 181 10.38 30.77 17.06
N LEU A 182 9.84 29.57 16.88
CA LEU A 182 8.61 29.14 17.54
C LEU A 182 8.73 29.17 19.05
N VAL A 183 9.87 28.71 19.61
CA VAL A 183 10.12 28.76 21.04
C VAL A 183 10.24 30.20 21.54
N LYS A 184 10.94 31.10 20.81
CA LYS A 184 11.01 32.52 21.18
C LYS A 184 9.61 33.15 21.28
N ARG A 185 8.67 32.78 20.38
CA ARG A 185 7.29 33.24 20.46
C ARG A 185 6.59 32.63 21.69
N ALA A 186 6.76 31.35 21.94
CA ALA A 186 6.19 30.68 23.13
C ALA A 186 6.67 31.30 24.46
N ARG A 187 7.94 31.74 24.51
CA ARG A 187 8.52 32.35 25.73
C ARG A 187 7.97 33.75 26.05
N LYS A 188 7.29 34.42 25.11
CA LYS A 188 6.60 35.69 25.36
C LYS A 188 5.28 35.51 26.12
N ALA A 189 4.76 34.32 26.24
CA ALA A 189 3.52 34.05 26.96
C ALA A 189 3.62 34.48 28.43
N PRO A 190 2.56 35.07 29.02
CA PRO A 190 2.56 35.53 30.43
C PRO A 190 2.78 34.41 31.43
N LYS A 191 2.41 33.18 31.08
CA LYS A 191 2.67 31.97 31.86
C LYS A 191 3.58 31.05 31.07
N ARG A 192 4.44 30.28 31.77
CA ARG A 192 5.30 29.31 31.10
C ARG A 192 4.52 28.32 30.26
N VAL A 193 4.78 28.30 28.95
CA VAL A 193 4.31 27.27 28.03
C VAL A 193 5.45 26.29 27.82
N TYR A 194 5.19 25.00 28.02
CA TYR A 194 6.20 23.96 27.79
C TYR A 194 6.25 23.59 26.32
N VAL A 195 7.46 23.43 25.80
CA VAL A 195 7.66 23.06 24.38
C VAL A 195 8.23 21.65 24.29
N HIS A 196 7.48 20.75 23.68
CA HIS A 196 7.88 19.41 23.29
C HIS A 196 8.29 19.40 21.82
N CYS A 197 9.42 18.75 21.52
CA CYS A 197 9.93 18.62 20.16
C CYS A 197 10.18 17.15 19.82
N ASP A 198 9.52 16.63 18.77
CA ASP A 198 9.82 15.30 18.25
C ASP A 198 11.01 15.37 17.29
N THR A 199 12.16 14.85 17.71
CA THR A 199 13.40 14.82 16.94
C THR A 199 13.70 13.45 16.33
N SER A 200 12.72 12.56 16.28
CA SER A 200 12.90 11.19 15.80
C SER A 200 13.58 11.09 14.44
N GLN A 201 13.34 12.05 13.54
CA GLN A 201 13.93 12.04 12.21
C GLN A 201 15.24 12.84 12.09
N SER A 202 15.52 13.73 13.02
CA SER A 202 16.66 14.66 12.94
C SER A 202 17.93 14.12 13.57
N LEU A 203 17.80 13.39 14.70
CA LEU A 203 18.95 12.87 15.43
C LEU A 203 19.81 11.93 14.57
N GLY A 204 21.12 12.10 14.65
CA GLY A 204 22.09 11.37 13.85
C GLY A 204 22.17 11.79 12.37
N LYS A 205 21.37 12.79 11.97
CA LYS A 205 21.33 13.35 10.59
C LYS A 205 21.67 14.84 10.57
N LEU A 206 21.28 15.56 11.65
CA LEU A 206 21.52 16.98 11.83
C LEU A 206 21.99 17.23 13.27
N PRO A 207 22.72 18.34 13.51
CA PRO A 207 22.98 18.81 14.87
C PRO A 207 21.67 19.13 15.59
N VAL A 208 21.52 18.63 16.81
CA VAL A 208 20.39 18.94 17.68
C VAL A 208 20.94 19.21 19.06
N ASP A 209 20.83 20.46 19.52
CA ASP A 209 21.24 20.88 20.86
C ASP A 209 20.03 21.46 21.60
N VAL A 210 19.67 20.88 22.74
CA VAL A 210 18.49 21.29 23.52
C VAL A 210 18.61 22.70 24.09
N LYS A 211 19.85 23.19 24.30
CA LYS A 211 20.12 24.56 24.77
C LYS A 211 19.91 25.58 23.68
N GLU A 212 20.37 25.26 22.45
CA GLU A 212 20.16 26.11 21.27
C GLU A 212 18.70 26.16 20.84
N LEU A 213 18.00 25.00 20.86
CA LEU A 213 16.58 24.90 20.56
C LEU A 213 15.71 25.50 21.65
N ASP A 214 16.21 25.61 22.88
CA ASP A 214 15.51 26.05 24.11
C ASP A 214 14.20 25.29 24.39
N VAL A 215 14.13 24.01 23.99
CA VAL A 215 12.97 23.14 24.22
C VAL A 215 12.94 22.59 25.65
N ASP A 216 11.76 22.24 26.14
CA ASP A 216 11.56 21.72 27.50
C ASP A 216 11.53 20.19 27.53
N LEU A 217 11.03 19.57 26.48
CA LEU A 217 10.92 18.14 26.29
C LEU A 217 11.35 17.76 24.87
N LEU A 218 12.01 16.59 24.73
CA LEU A 218 12.44 16.13 23.40
C LEU A 218 12.32 14.60 23.31
N THR A 219 11.76 14.13 22.20
CA THR A 219 11.60 12.71 21.89
C THR A 219 12.77 12.15 21.09
N ILE A 220 13.35 11.03 21.56
CA ILE A 220 14.37 10.23 20.87
C ILE A 220 13.78 8.87 20.50
N ALA A 221 13.82 8.51 19.22
CA ALA A 221 13.42 7.20 18.70
C ALA A 221 14.64 6.42 18.21
N GLY A 222 15.05 5.38 18.92
CA GLY A 222 16.32 4.68 18.68
C GLY A 222 16.44 4.09 17.27
N HIS A 223 15.41 3.44 16.77
CA HIS A 223 15.44 2.77 15.47
C HIS A 223 15.56 3.70 14.25
N LYS A 224 15.59 5.01 14.46
CA LYS A 224 15.81 6.01 13.39
C LYS A 224 17.26 6.47 13.30
N LEU A 225 18.10 6.07 14.27
CA LEU A 225 19.52 6.42 14.35
C LEU A 225 20.42 5.17 14.48
N TYR A 226 20.05 4.07 13.84
CA TYR A 226 20.80 2.80 13.81
C TYR A 226 20.91 2.06 15.15
N ALA A 227 20.02 2.38 16.10
CA ALA A 227 19.80 1.61 17.32
C ALA A 227 18.72 0.51 17.10
N PRO A 228 18.56 -0.45 18.03
CA PRO A 228 17.52 -1.45 17.93
C PRO A 228 16.12 -0.84 18.04
N LYS A 229 15.12 -1.54 17.49
CA LYS A 229 13.70 -1.29 17.78
C LYS A 229 13.42 -1.61 19.25
N GLY A 230 12.40 -0.98 19.83
CA GLY A 230 12.03 -1.26 21.24
C GLY A 230 12.83 -0.46 22.26
N VAL A 231 13.46 0.65 21.87
CA VAL A 231 14.12 1.60 22.76
C VAL A 231 13.97 3.03 22.24
N GLY A 232 13.77 3.97 23.15
CA GLY A 232 13.78 5.40 22.97
C GLY A 232 14.15 6.12 24.26
N ALA A 233 14.18 7.44 24.25
CA ALA A 233 14.40 8.22 25.45
C ALA A 233 13.63 9.55 25.39
N LEU A 234 13.19 10.02 26.54
CA LEU A 234 12.63 11.34 26.74
C LEU A 234 13.68 12.22 27.41
N TYR A 235 14.04 13.32 26.76
CA TYR A 235 14.69 14.44 27.41
C TYR A 235 13.65 15.29 28.12
N ARG A 236 13.90 15.64 29.38
CA ARG A 236 13.11 16.57 30.15
C ARG A 236 14.06 17.56 30.87
N ARG A 237 13.97 18.83 30.49
CA ARG A 237 14.73 19.91 31.12
C ARG A 237 14.52 19.89 32.65
N CYS A 238 15.55 20.05 33.42
CA CYS A 238 15.49 20.00 34.88
C CYS A 238 14.52 21.02 35.53
N THR A 239 14.21 22.12 34.81
CA THR A 239 13.23 23.14 35.24
C THR A 239 11.77 22.76 34.99
N VAL A 240 11.51 21.70 34.22
CA VAL A 240 10.16 21.15 34.00
C VAL A 240 9.80 20.28 35.21
N PRO A 241 8.61 20.43 35.81
CA PRO A 241 8.17 19.54 36.88
C PRO A 241 8.28 18.06 36.50
N ASP A 242 8.44 17.17 37.50
CA ASP A 242 8.39 15.75 37.24
C ASP A 242 7.02 15.37 36.66
N LEU A 243 7.04 14.75 35.47
CA LEU A 243 5.83 14.28 34.83
C LEU A 243 5.29 13.06 35.59
N PRO A 244 3.98 13.00 35.86
CA PRO A 244 3.36 11.78 36.34
C PRO A 244 3.70 10.59 35.45
N PRO A 245 4.11 9.42 35.98
CA PRO A 245 4.53 8.30 35.19
C PRO A 245 3.35 7.68 34.40
N LEU A 246 3.57 7.39 33.14
CA LEU A 246 2.57 6.66 32.32
C LEU A 246 2.47 5.19 32.76
N LEU A 247 3.60 4.58 33.10
CA LEU A 247 3.69 3.21 33.60
C LEU A 247 3.97 3.22 35.10
N HIS A 248 3.05 2.64 35.89
CA HIS A 248 3.15 2.54 37.34
C HIS A 248 3.81 1.22 37.77
N GLY A 249 4.66 1.26 38.78
CA GLY A 249 5.38 0.11 39.33
C GLY A 249 6.45 0.50 40.30
N ALA A 250 7.60 -0.16 40.26
CA ALA A 250 8.75 0.17 41.11
C ALA A 250 9.49 1.43 40.62
N GLY A 251 10.46 1.88 41.42
CA GLY A 251 11.13 3.19 41.22
C GLY A 251 12.24 3.25 40.18
N GLN A 252 12.19 2.42 39.11
CA GLN A 252 13.17 2.51 38.03
C GLN A 252 13.12 3.88 37.35
N GLU A 253 14.18 4.26 36.65
CA GLU A 253 14.35 5.57 36.04
C GLU A 253 14.03 6.74 37.02
N ALA A 254 14.44 6.61 38.25
CA ALA A 254 14.16 7.58 39.33
C ALA A 254 12.64 7.81 39.56
N GLY A 255 11.81 6.77 39.38
CA GLY A 255 10.35 6.83 39.53
C GLY A 255 9.61 7.39 38.33
N ARG A 256 10.30 7.73 37.25
CA ARG A 256 9.72 8.34 36.05
C ARG A 256 9.14 7.30 35.07
N ARG A 257 9.68 6.07 35.07
CA ARG A 257 9.23 4.99 34.21
C ARG A 257 9.50 3.64 34.90
N ALA A 258 8.46 2.99 35.31
CA ALA A 258 8.53 1.69 35.97
C ALA A 258 8.88 0.54 35.01
N SER A 259 9.22 -0.61 35.52
CA SER A 259 9.64 -1.85 34.88
C SER A 259 11.16 -1.99 34.80
N THR A 260 11.64 -3.23 34.97
CA THR A 260 13.06 -3.57 34.82
C THR A 260 13.61 -3.01 33.53
N GLU A 261 14.73 -2.33 33.60
CA GLU A 261 15.33 -1.63 32.45
C GLU A 261 15.83 -2.63 31.42
N ASN A 262 15.52 -2.35 30.14
CA ASN A 262 15.98 -3.14 29.02
C ASN A 262 17.47 -2.82 28.73
N VAL A 263 18.36 -3.36 29.53
CA VAL A 263 19.82 -3.05 29.52
C VAL A 263 20.39 -3.21 28.10
N ILE A 264 20.02 -4.29 27.41
CA ILE A 264 20.54 -4.62 26.10
C ILE A 264 20.25 -3.50 25.10
N HIS A 265 18.97 -3.09 25.00
CA HIS A 265 18.55 -2.07 24.04
C HIS A 265 18.98 -0.66 24.47
N ILE A 266 19.01 -0.36 25.76
CA ILE A 266 19.49 0.90 26.30
C ILE A 266 20.96 1.11 25.93
N VAL A 267 21.83 0.09 26.13
CA VAL A 267 23.22 0.12 25.69
C VAL A 267 23.34 0.27 24.17
N GLY A 268 22.47 -0.40 23.44
CA GLY A 268 22.38 -0.22 21.98
C GLY A 268 22.05 1.22 21.60
N LEU A 269 21.10 1.87 22.27
CA LEU A 269 20.77 3.28 22.04
C LEU A 269 21.93 4.20 22.37
N GLY A 270 22.56 4.03 23.55
CA GLY A 270 23.72 4.83 23.96
C GLY A 270 24.86 4.74 22.92
N LYS A 271 25.21 3.52 22.50
CA LYS A 271 26.25 3.31 21.49
C LYS A 271 25.90 3.93 20.13
N ALA A 272 24.64 3.86 19.71
CA ALA A 272 24.18 4.53 18.48
C ALA A 272 24.27 6.07 18.61
N CYS A 273 23.96 6.62 19.77
CA CYS A 273 24.14 8.06 20.05
C CYS A 273 25.62 8.48 19.97
N GLU A 274 26.52 7.72 20.57
CA GLU A 274 27.98 7.95 20.49
C GLU A 274 28.49 7.96 19.05
N ILE A 275 28.10 6.95 18.25
CA ILE A 275 28.47 6.86 16.84
C ILE A 275 27.90 8.04 16.05
N SER A 276 26.63 8.39 16.33
CA SER A 276 25.96 9.51 15.68
C SER A 276 26.66 10.83 15.95
N ALA A 277 27.08 11.09 17.18
CA ALA A 277 27.85 12.27 17.55
C ALA A 277 29.24 12.29 16.88
N ARG A 278 29.95 11.17 16.90
CA ARG A 278 31.27 11.00 16.29
C ARG A 278 31.28 11.28 14.79
N ASP A 279 30.31 10.75 14.06
CA ASP A 279 30.32 10.68 12.60
C ASP A 279 29.32 11.65 11.93
N LEU A 280 28.68 12.56 12.71
CA LEU A 280 27.55 13.39 12.25
C LEU A 280 27.85 14.16 10.96
N THR A 281 28.91 14.95 10.93
CA THR A 281 29.27 15.81 9.78
C THR A 281 29.56 15.01 8.52
N LYS A 282 30.27 13.88 8.66
CA LYS A 282 30.56 12.96 7.57
C LYS A 282 29.28 12.36 7.01
N ASN A 283 28.42 11.84 7.89
CA ASN A 283 27.19 11.16 7.50
C ASN A 283 26.18 12.13 6.90
N GLN A 284 26.06 13.36 7.46
CA GLN A 284 25.20 14.40 6.92
C GLN A 284 25.57 14.74 5.47
N LYS A 285 26.86 15.01 5.23
CA LYS A 285 27.37 15.33 3.89
C LYS A 285 27.12 14.18 2.90
N HIS A 286 27.46 12.96 3.30
CA HIS A 286 27.28 11.78 2.47
C HIS A 286 25.80 11.55 2.12
N MET A 287 24.89 11.61 3.10
CA MET A 287 23.47 11.45 2.85
C MET A 287 22.91 12.53 1.93
N GLN A 288 23.38 13.77 2.07
CA GLN A 288 22.99 14.86 1.18
C GLN A 288 23.45 14.60 -0.25
N GLU A 289 24.71 14.21 -0.45
CA GLU A 289 25.27 13.88 -1.77
C GLU A 289 24.49 12.74 -2.45
N MET A 290 24.14 11.68 -1.70
CA MET A 290 23.39 10.55 -2.23
C MET A 290 21.93 10.92 -2.56
N ARG A 291 21.26 11.71 -1.70
CA ARG A 291 19.92 12.24 -1.98
C ARG A 291 19.88 13.10 -3.23
N ASP A 292 20.81 14.07 -3.33
CA ASP A 292 20.86 15.00 -4.44
C ASP A 292 21.21 14.26 -5.76
N ARG A 293 22.12 13.27 -5.67
CA ARG A 293 22.44 12.39 -6.80
C ARG A 293 21.19 11.61 -7.25
N LEU A 294 20.43 11.03 -6.34
CA LEU A 294 19.18 10.32 -6.65
C LEU A 294 18.21 11.23 -7.39
N HIS A 295 17.98 12.43 -6.85
CA HIS A 295 17.08 13.43 -7.45
C HIS A 295 17.53 13.81 -8.87
N GLN A 296 18.79 14.15 -9.06
CA GLN A 296 19.34 14.52 -10.37
C GLN A 296 19.26 13.39 -11.39
N GLN A 297 19.59 12.15 -10.98
CA GLN A 297 19.56 11.00 -11.87
C GLN A 297 18.13 10.62 -12.27
N ILE A 298 17.15 10.75 -11.38
CA ILE A 298 15.73 10.57 -11.75
C ILE A 298 15.32 11.62 -12.78
N LEU A 299 15.61 12.92 -12.53
CA LEU A 299 15.28 14.01 -13.48
C LEU A 299 15.92 13.79 -14.85
N GLN A 300 17.20 13.38 -14.88
CA GLN A 300 17.91 13.04 -16.12
C GLN A 300 17.24 11.86 -16.84
N GLY A 301 16.87 10.82 -16.11
CA GLY A 301 16.18 9.64 -16.65
C GLY A 301 14.80 9.94 -17.21
N LEU A 302 14.08 10.92 -16.64
CA LEU A 302 12.78 11.41 -17.15
C LEU A 302 12.91 12.30 -18.40
N GLY A 303 14.07 12.87 -18.67
CA GLY A 303 14.36 13.68 -19.86
C GLY A 303 13.37 14.83 -20.05
N SER A 304 12.69 14.88 -21.21
CA SER A 304 11.69 15.91 -21.52
C SER A 304 10.49 15.93 -20.58
N ARG A 305 10.22 14.84 -19.86
CA ARG A 305 9.13 14.71 -18.89
C ARG A 305 9.54 15.06 -17.44
N ALA A 306 10.74 15.58 -17.22
CA ALA A 306 11.21 15.98 -15.88
C ALA A 306 10.28 17.00 -15.18
N HIS A 307 9.56 17.82 -15.95
CA HIS A 307 8.58 18.79 -15.44
C HIS A 307 7.34 18.12 -14.82
N LEU A 308 7.11 16.82 -15.07
CA LEU A 308 6.05 16.01 -14.45
C LEU A 308 6.51 15.37 -13.12
N MET A 309 7.68 15.73 -12.63
CA MET A 309 8.15 15.41 -11.27
C MET A 309 8.31 16.72 -10.49
N ARG A 310 7.81 16.75 -9.26
CA ARG A 310 8.08 17.84 -8.32
C ARG A 310 8.57 17.30 -6.99
N GLN A 311 9.45 18.06 -6.34
CA GLN A 311 9.85 17.83 -4.97
C GLN A 311 8.84 18.48 -4.02
N ASN A 312 8.47 17.80 -2.93
CA ASN A 312 7.67 18.36 -1.86
C ASN A 312 8.57 18.83 -0.71
N GLY A 313 8.12 19.90 -0.03
CA GLY A 313 8.87 20.55 1.05
C GLY A 313 9.96 21.52 0.56
N PRO A 314 10.64 22.21 1.49
CA PRO A 314 11.61 23.24 1.17
C PRO A 314 12.86 22.68 0.48
N VAL A 315 13.52 23.52 -0.31
CA VAL A 315 14.75 23.12 -1.03
C VAL A 315 15.94 23.07 -0.07
N GLU A 316 16.08 24.05 0.83
CA GLU A 316 17.24 24.21 1.72
C GLU A 316 16.98 23.68 3.13
N ALA A 317 15.90 24.12 3.78
CA ALA A 317 15.58 23.76 5.17
C ALA A 317 14.98 22.36 5.28
N ARG A 318 15.80 21.32 5.03
CA ARG A 318 15.35 19.93 4.96
C ARG A 318 16.38 18.93 5.46
N LEU A 319 15.89 17.73 5.81
CA LEU A 319 16.75 16.59 6.16
C LEU A 319 17.71 16.24 5.01
N PRO A 320 18.98 15.92 5.32
CA PRO A 320 19.97 15.59 4.30
C PRO A 320 19.66 14.31 3.51
N ASN A 321 18.87 13.41 4.09
CA ASN A 321 18.63 12.08 3.55
C ASN A 321 17.28 11.90 2.85
N THR A 322 16.38 12.91 2.89
CA THR A 322 14.98 12.74 2.50
C THR A 322 14.66 13.44 1.19
N LEU A 323 14.16 12.70 0.22
CA LEU A 323 13.56 13.21 -1.01
C LEU A 323 12.09 12.75 -1.05
N SER A 324 11.16 13.70 -0.92
CA SER A 324 9.75 13.48 -1.21
C SER A 324 9.49 13.95 -2.64
N ALA A 325 9.16 13.04 -3.52
CA ALA A 325 8.93 13.36 -4.93
C ALA A 325 7.56 12.88 -5.37
N SER A 326 6.82 13.78 -6.00
CA SER A 326 5.53 13.50 -6.63
C SER A 326 5.69 13.36 -8.13
N PHE A 327 5.05 12.36 -8.71
CA PHE A 327 4.99 12.15 -10.15
C PHE A 327 3.56 12.37 -10.62
N PHE A 328 3.35 13.32 -11.52
CA PHE A 328 2.04 13.77 -11.96
C PHE A 328 1.21 12.63 -12.55
N LYS A 329 0.01 12.39 -11.99
CA LYS A 329 -0.93 11.33 -12.39
C LYS A 329 -0.34 9.92 -12.42
N VAL A 330 0.73 9.67 -11.68
CA VAL A 330 1.23 8.32 -11.40
C VAL A 330 0.64 7.86 -10.07
N GLU A 331 0.26 6.60 -9.97
CA GLU A 331 -0.20 6.01 -8.71
C GLU A 331 1.00 5.38 -8.00
N ALA A 332 1.32 5.90 -6.79
CA ALA A 332 2.53 5.52 -6.06
C ALA A 332 2.58 4.03 -5.70
N ASN A 333 1.45 3.41 -5.29
CA ASN A 333 1.45 1.99 -4.91
C ASN A 333 1.71 1.08 -6.12
N THR A 334 1.24 1.48 -7.31
CA THR A 334 1.55 0.79 -8.56
C THR A 334 3.04 0.91 -8.87
N LEU A 335 3.61 2.11 -8.76
CA LEU A 335 5.06 2.31 -8.93
C LEU A 335 5.86 1.44 -7.95
N LEU A 336 5.51 1.46 -6.66
CA LEU A 336 6.17 0.68 -5.62
C LEU A 336 6.09 -0.83 -5.89
N SER A 337 4.93 -1.32 -6.30
CA SER A 337 4.73 -2.75 -6.64
C SER A 337 5.60 -3.20 -7.80
N GLU A 338 5.81 -2.34 -8.80
CA GLU A 338 6.60 -2.68 -9.98
C GLU A 338 8.11 -2.65 -9.75
N VAL A 339 8.57 -1.80 -8.82
CA VAL A 339 10.00 -1.71 -8.50
C VAL A 339 10.41 -2.57 -7.30
N ALA A 340 9.47 -3.24 -6.61
CA ALA A 340 9.68 -3.91 -5.33
C ALA A 340 10.81 -4.95 -5.32
N ASP A 341 11.05 -5.61 -6.44
CA ASP A 341 12.11 -6.63 -6.58
C ASP A 341 13.52 -6.00 -6.65
N GLU A 342 13.64 -4.72 -6.99
CA GLU A 342 14.91 -4.01 -7.15
C GLU A 342 15.10 -2.87 -6.14
N VAL A 343 14.04 -2.17 -5.74
CA VAL A 343 14.12 -0.98 -4.88
C VAL A 343 13.02 -0.99 -3.82
N ALA A 344 13.40 -0.89 -2.56
CA ALA A 344 12.49 -0.80 -1.42
C ALA A 344 12.34 0.67 -0.99
N VAL A 345 11.14 1.23 -1.21
CA VAL A 345 10.78 2.63 -0.91
C VAL A 345 9.38 2.70 -0.30
N SER A 346 8.99 3.86 0.22
CA SER A 346 7.66 4.09 0.79
C SER A 346 6.83 5.06 -0.05
N ALA A 347 5.52 4.82 -0.13
CA ALA A 347 4.58 5.82 -0.64
C ALA A 347 4.44 6.98 0.35
N GLY A 348 4.16 8.17 -0.17
CA GLY A 348 3.72 9.32 0.63
C GLY A 348 2.24 9.23 1.06
N ALA A 349 1.52 8.20 0.59
CA ALA A 349 0.16 7.90 1.02
C ALA A 349 0.18 6.72 2.00
N ALA A 350 -0.49 6.86 3.14
CA ALA A 350 -0.57 5.79 4.13
C ALA A 350 -1.65 4.78 3.71
N CYS A 351 -1.25 3.53 3.46
CA CYS A 351 -2.18 2.39 3.46
C CYS A 351 -2.46 2.01 4.93
N HIS A 352 -3.47 2.62 5.53
CA HIS A 352 -4.10 2.14 6.75
C HIS A 352 -5.54 1.83 6.42
N SER A 353 -5.89 0.52 6.30
CA SER A 353 -7.15 -0.02 5.78
C SER A 353 -7.31 0.08 4.25
N ASP A 354 -8.25 -0.64 3.70
CA ASP A 354 -8.49 -0.92 2.26
C ASP A 354 -8.71 0.29 1.32
N GLU A 355 -8.49 1.52 1.80
CA GLU A 355 -8.61 2.76 1.03
C GLU A 355 -7.27 3.48 0.92
N VAL A 356 -6.90 3.86 -0.31
CA VAL A 356 -5.71 4.69 -0.58
C VAL A 356 -6.08 6.14 -0.29
N HIS A 357 -5.68 6.64 0.88
CA HIS A 357 -5.88 8.04 1.23
C HIS A 357 -4.62 8.86 0.97
N MET A 358 -4.81 10.07 0.45
CA MET A 358 -3.75 11.07 0.37
C MET A 358 -3.16 11.30 1.77
N SER A 359 -1.82 11.37 1.88
CA SER A 359 -1.15 11.72 3.12
C SER A 359 -1.75 12.99 3.74
N HIS A 360 -2.03 12.95 5.05
CA HIS A 360 -2.48 14.13 5.79
C HIS A 360 -1.47 15.28 5.74
N VAL A 361 -0.17 14.97 5.61
CA VAL A 361 0.91 15.94 5.45
C VAL A 361 0.76 16.68 4.12
N LEU A 362 0.63 15.96 3.01
CA LEU A 362 0.46 16.55 1.69
C LEU A 362 -0.87 17.33 1.57
N LYS A 363 -1.92 16.82 2.22
CA LYS A 363 -3.21 17.52 2.33
C LYS A 363 -3.07 18.84 3.10
N ALA A 364 -2.37 18.84 4.23
CA ALA A 364 -2.11 20.05 5.02
C ALA A 364 -1.29 21.08 4.24
N MET A 365 -0.41 20.64 3.33
CA MET A 365 0.40 21.48 2.45
C MET A 365 -0.36 22.00 1.22
N GLY A 366 -1.62 21.59 1.01
CA GLY A 366 -2.41 21.99 -0.16
C GLY A 366 -1.94 21.36 -1.48
N VAL A 367 -1.27 20.19 -1.43
CA VAL A 367 -0.86 19.47 -2.64
C VAL A 367 -2.10 18.87 -3.29
N SER A 368 -2.30 19.13 -4.59
CA SER A 368 -3.44 18.56 -5.32
C SER A 368 -3.34 17.04 -5.44
N GLU A 369 -4.48 16.38 -5.56
CA GLU A 369 -4.58 14.92 -5.62
C GLU A 369 -3.76 14.32 -6.77
N ASP A 370 -3.77 14.93 -7.95
CA ASP A 370 -2.98 14.49 -9.11
C ASP A 370 -1.47 14.38 -8.85
N TRP A 371 -0.95 15.18 -7.93
CA TRP A 371 0.43 15.10 -7.48
C TRP A 371 0.59 14.22 -6.24
N ALA A 372 -0.33 14.34 -5.28
CA ALA A 372 -0.23 13.66 -4.00
C ALA A 372 -0.30 12.14 -4.13
N MET A 373 -1.17 11.63 -5.02
CA MET A 373 -1.30 10.20 -5.28
C MET A 373 -0.05 9.56 -5.89
N GLY A 374 0.76 10.36 -6.59
CA GLY A 374 2.04 9.93 -7.17
C GLY A 374 3.24 10.21 -6.28
N THR A 375 3.04 10.48 -5.00
CA THR A 375 4.15 10.84 -4.10
C THR A 375 4.83 9.60 -3.54
N CYS A 376 6.15 9.52 -3.75
CA CYS A 376 7.04 8.56 -3.12
C CYS A 376 8.03 9.26 -2.21
N ARG A 377 8.33 8.65 -1.07
CA ARG A 377 9.39 9.07 -0.18
C ARG A 377 10.62 8.18 -0.37
N PHE A 378 11.69 8.78 -0.83
CA PHE A 378 13.00 8.15 -0.97
C PHE A 378 13.92 8.64 0.14
N THR A 379 14.49 7.74 0.90
CA THR A 379 15.38 8.11 1.99
C THR A 379 16.64 7.26 1.99
N VAL A 380 17.77 7.92 1.78
CA VAL A 380 19.10 7.30 1.79
C VAL A 380 19.65 7.18 3.21
N GLY A 381 20.58 6.26 3.41
CA GLY A 381 21.30 6.09 4.66
C GLY A 381 22.79 6.41 4.53
N ARG A 382 23.49 6.33 5.65
CA ARG A 382 24.96 6.53 5.69
C ARG A 382 25.74 5.43 4.94
N GLU A 383 25.09 4.31 4.62
CA GLU A 383 25.69 3.17 3.91
C GLU A 383 25.26 3.10 2.44
N SER A 384 24.33 3.95 2.01
CA SER A 384 23.88 4.02 0.61
C SER A 384 25.04 4.38 -0.30
N THR A 385 25.25 3.60 -1.36
CA THR A 385 26.35 3.81 -2.30
C THR A 385 25.90 4.56 -3.56
N ALA A 386 26.80 5.25 -4.23
CA ALA A 386 26.51 5.91 -5.49
C ALA A 386 26.00 4.94 -6.58
N GLN A 387 26.54 3.70 -6.59
CA GLN A 387 26.12 2.67 -7.55
C GLN A 387 24.67 2.22 -7.32
N GLU A 388 24.29 2.01 -6.05
CA GLU A 388 22.90 1.67 -5.68
C GLU A 388 21.95 2.81 -6.05
N VAL A 389 22.33 4.05 -5.75
CA VAL A 389 21.52 5.24 -6.05
C VAL A 389 21.33 5.40 -7.57
N ASP A 390 22.36 5.23 -8.37
CA ASP A 390 22.28 5.32 -9.83
C ASP A 390 21.39 4.22 -10.42
N HIS A 391 21.53 2.99 -9.92
CA HIS A 391 20.70 1.88 -10.35
C HIS A 391 19.22 2.11 -9.98
N ALA A 392 18.96 2.49 -8.73
CA ALA A 392 17.61 2.81 -8.27
C ALA A 392 16.97 3.94 -9.10
N ALA A 393 17.72 5.02 -9.36
CA ALA A 393 17.23 6.13 -10.18
C ALA A 393 16.85 5.69 -11.60
N LYS A 394 17.67 4.82 -12.21
CA LYS A 394 17.40 4.26 -13.55
C LYS A 394 16.14 3.41 -13.58
N VAL A 395 15.97 2.52 -12.59
CA VAL A 395 14.77 1.67 -12.46
C VAL A 395 13.53 2.54 -12.25
N LEU A 396 13.59 3.49 -11.31
CA LEU A 396 12.50 4.41 -11.01
C LEU A 396 12.11 5.26 -12.22
N ALA A 397 13.08 5.89 -12.90
CA ALA A 397 12.79 6.73 -14.05
C ALA A 397 12.15 5.93 -15.20
N LYS A 398 12.67 4.73 -15.50
CA LYS A 398 12.10 3.83 -16.51
C LYS A 398 10.65 3.46 -16.17
N THR A 399 10.38 3.09 -14.92
CA THR A 399 9.05 2.68 -14.49
C THR A 399 8.08 3.86 -14.47
N VAL A 400 8.52 5.03 -13.96
CA VAL A 400 7.72 6.26 -13.95
C VAL A 400 7.35 6.68 -15.37
N LEU A 401 8.28 6.67 -16.33
CA LEU A 401 7.99 7.01 -17.73
C LEU A 401 6.94 6.10 -18.35
N ARG A 402 6.92 4.83 -17.96
CA ARG A 402 5.93 3.86 -18.42
C ARG A 402 4.55 4.08 -17.78
N LEU A 403 4.52 4.52 -16.53
CA LEU A 403 3.27 4.77 -15.78
C LEU A 403 2.70 6.16 -16.04
N MET A 404 3.51 7.11 -16.47
CA MET A 404 3.05 8.46 -16.82
C MET A 404 2.10 8.41 -18.04
N PRO A 405 0.99 9.16 -18.00
CA PRO A 405 0.13 9.29 -19.19
C PRO A 405 0.93 9.86 -20.35
N ASP A 406 0.74 9.30 -21.55
CA ASP A 406 1.37 9.80 -22.76
C ASP A 406 0.87 11.21 -23.10
N GLY A 407 1.76 12.08 -23.08
CA GLY A 407 1.97 13.40 -23.53
C GLY A 407 0.87 14.29 -24.01
N GLN A 408 0.70 15.30 -23.74
CA GLN A 408 0.83 16.68 -24.16
C GLN A 408 0.97 17.56 -22.93
N ALA A 409 2.20 17.86 -22.57
CA ALA A 409 2.48 19.01 -21.72
C ALA A 409 2.39 20.28 -22.60
N GLY A 410 1.19 20.55 -23.03
CA GLY A 410 0.74 21.88 -23.39
C GLY A 410 -0.03 22.35 -22.16
N GLY A 411 0.37 23.48 -21.58
CA GLY A 411 -0.29 24.03 -20.42
C GLY A 411 -1.81 24.05 -20.61
N GLU A 412 -2.46 23.14 -19.94
CA GLU A 412 -3.85 23.27 -19.62
C GLU A 412 -3.91 23.77 -18.19
N GLU A 413 -4.44 24.95 -18.05
CA GLU A 413 -4.97 25.53 -16.82
C GLU A 413 -5.83 24.49 -16.09
N PRO A 414 -6.02 24.59 -14.77
CA PRO A 414 -6.90 23.70 -14.03
C PRO A 414 -8.23 23.62 -14.80
N VAL A 415 -8.64 22.39 -15.14
CA VAL A 415 -9.92 22.13 -15.81
C VAL A 415 -10.97 22.78 -14.95
N ASP A 416 -11.52 23.88 -15.42
CA ASP A 416 -12.59 24.59 -14.78
C ASP A 416 -13.76 23.60 -14.66
N GLU A 417 -14.46 23.56 -13.53
CA GLU A 417 -15.67 22.73 -13.36
C GLU A 417 -16.69 22.96 -14.49
N ALA A 418 -16.56 24.05 -15.24
CA ALA A 418 -17.34 24.38 -16.42
C ALA A 418 -17.07 23.46 -17.64
N ASP A 419 -15.88 22.83 -17.74
CA ASP A 419 -15.53 21.92 -18.86
C ASP A 419 -16.12 20.51 -18.71
N LEU A 420 -16.68 20.18 -17.55
CA LEU A 420 -17.46 18.96 -17.32
C LEU A 420 -18.89 19.02 -17.92
N VAL A 421 -19.22 20.08 -18.63
CA VAL A 421 -20.60 20.36 -19.10
C VAL A 421 -20.99 19.56 -20.36
N ASP A 422 -20.03 19.03 -21.12
CA ASP A 422 -20.37 18.15 -22.26
C ASP A 422 -20.28 16.66 -21.90
N PRO A 423 -21.42 16.00 -21.63
CA PRO A 423 -21.45 14.56 -21.32
C PRO A 423 -20.87 13.68 -22.44
N ASN A 424 -20.68 14.21 -23.65
CA ASN A 424 -20.15 13.48 -24.81
C ASN A 424 -18.62 13.53 -24.87
N ALA A 425 -17.99 14.47 -24.16
CA ALA A 425 -16.53 14.62 -24.10
C ALA A 425 -15.89 13.82 -22.95
N VAL A 426 -16.68 13.23 -22.04
CA VAL A 426 -16.18 12.47 -20.89
C VAL A 426 -15.48 11.19 -21.34
N LYS A 427 -14.22 11.02 -20.90
CA LYS A 427 -13.44 9.78 -21.08
C LYS A 427 -13.41 9.03 -19.74
N LEU A 428 -14.20 7.97 -19.63
CA LEU A 428 -14.37 7.23 -18.35
C LEU A 428 -13.07 6.63 -17.81
N THR A 429 -12.16 6.18 -18.69
CA THR A 429 -10.89 5.59 -18.27
C THR A 429 -9.96 6.57 -17.55
N ARG A 430 -10.17 7.88 -17.64
CA ARG A 430 -9.45 8.89 -16.87
C ARG A 430 -9.86 8.94 -15.38
N PHE A 431 -11.00 8.35 -15.04
CA PHE A 431 -11.55 8.34 -13.69
C PHE A 431 -11.26 7.04 -12.95
N THR A 432 -10.38 6.18 -13.47
CA THR A 432 -10.07 4.86 -12.91
C THR A 432 -8.57 4.64 -12.75
N HIS A 433 -8.16 4.01 -11.65
CA HIS A 433 -6.78 3.62 -11.39
C HIS A 433 -6.41 2.34 -12.16
N GLY A 434 -7.33 1.38 -12.23
CA GLY A 434 -7.21 0.15 -13.00
C GLY A 434 -8.26 0.05 -14.10
N MET A 435 -8.24 -1.02 -14.90
CA MET A 435 -9.20 -1.22 -15.99
C MET A 435 -9.76 -2.63 -15.99
N GLY A 436 -11.09 -2.74 -16.10
CA GLY A 436 -11.80 -4.00 -16.27
C GLY A 436 -11.48 -5.02 -15.17
N CYS A 437 -11.53 -6.30 -15.48
CA CYS A 437 -11.27 -7.41 -14.55
C CYS A 437 -9.84 -7.42 -13.96
N ALA A 438 -8.90 -6.64 -14.49
CA ALA A 438 -7.56 -6.50 -13.93
C ALA A 438 -7.53 -5.79 -12.56
N CYS A 439 -8.66 -5.16 -12.15
CA CYS A 439 -8.82 -4.54 -10.83
C CYS A 439 -9.24 -5.53 -9.73
N LYS A 440 -9.51 -6.80 -10.08
CA LYS A 440 -9.83 -7.84 -9.08
C LYS A 440 -8.65 -8.05 -8.12
N LEU A 441 -8.95 -8.37 -6.85
CA LEU A 441 -7.94 -8.77 -5.87
C LEU A 441 -7.05 -9.87 -6.45
N ARG A 442 -5.75 -9.82 -6.15
CA ARG A 442 -4.82 -10.86 -6.60
C ARG A 442 -5.30 -12.22 -6.12
N PRO A 443 -5.32 -13.27 -6.96
CA PRO A 443 -5.81 -14.60 -6.59
C PRO A 443 -5.16 -15.13 -5.31
N GLN A 444 -3.85 -14.89 -5.13
CA GLN A 444 -3.11 -15.34 -3.95
C GLN A 444 -3.58 -14.67 -2.64
N VAL A 445 -4.04 -13.41 -2.72
CA VAL A 445 -4.59 -12.67 -1.57
C VAL A 445 -5.98 -13.20 -1.25
N LEU A 446 -6.83 -13.34 -2.28
CA LEU A 446 -8.19 -13.85 -2.14
C LEU A 446 -8.19 -15.30 -1.62
N GLU A 447 -7.32 -16.16 -2.18
CA GLU A 447 -7.19 -17.57 -1.75
C GLU A 447 -6.83 -17.66 -0.26
N LYS A 448 -5.90 -16.82 0.21
CA LYS A 448 -5.51 -16.75 1.62
C LYS A 448 -6.68 -16.34 2.52
N VAL A 449 -7.45 -15.33 2.12
CA VAL A 449 -8.65 -14.88 2.86
C VAL A 449 -9.71 -15.98 2.89
N LEU A 450 -9.92 -16.66 1.76
CA LEU A 450 -10.87 -17.77 1.68
C LEU A 450 -10.42 -19.01 2.49
N GLU A 451 -9.11 -19.29 2.56
CA GLU A 451 -8.56 -20.34 3.43
C GLU A 451 -8.80 -20.02 4.91
N GLU A 452 -8.60 -18.77 5.34
CA GLU A 452 -8.88 -18.34 6.71
C GLU A 452 -10.39 -18.45 7.04
N LEU A 453 -11.25 -18.04 6.11
CA LEU A 453 -12.72 -18.22 6.23
C LEU A 453 -13.11 -19.69 6.36
N ARG A 454 -12.54 -20.57 5.53
CA ARG A 454 -12.79 -22.02 5.58
C ARG A 454 -12.32 -22.65 6.90
N ALA A 455 -11.23 -22.14 7.48
CA ALA A 455 -10.71 -22.62 8.74
C ALA A 455 -11.55 -22.18 9.97
N GLN A 456 -12.24 -21.05 9.87
CA GLN A 456 -13.01 -20.46 10.97
C GLN A 456 -14.52 -20.80 10.92
N SER A 457 -15.05 -21.03 9.73
CA SER A 457 -16.47 -21.34 9.55
C SER A 457 -16.66 -22.86 9.52
N GLY A 458 -17.43 -23.42 10.46
CA GLY A 458 -18.01 -24.73 10.28
C GLY A 458 -18.86 -24.67 9.00
N THR A 459 -18.37 -25.26 7.92
CA THR A 459 -18.99 -25.20 6.60
C THR A 459 -20.40 -25.76 6.69
N LEU A 460 -21.41 -24.97 6.37
CA LEU A 460 -22.77 -25.44 6.18
C LEU A 460 -22.74 -26.40 4.97
N VAL A 461 -22.70 -27.70 5.20
CA VAL A 461 -22.71 -28.70 4.13
C VAL A 461 -24.14 -28.86 3.66
N ASP A 462 -24.58 -28.02 2.71
CA ASP A 462 -25.85 -28.21 2.02
C ASP A 462 -25.60 -29.10 0.78
N PRO A 463 -26.24 -30.32 0.73
CA PRO A 463 -26.09 -31.23 -0.40
C PRO A 463 -26.63 -30.66 -1.73
N ASN A 464 -27.43 -29.59 -1.67
CA ASN A 464 -28.00 -28.96 -2.85
C ASN A 464 -27.02 -27.93 -3.49
N VAL A 465 -25.94 -27.55 -2.81
CA VAL A 465 -24.86 -26.73 -3.41
C VAL A 465 -24.06 -27.64 -4.34
N LEU A 466 -24.22 -27.45 -5.66
CA LEU A 466 -23.48 -28.17 -6.69
C LEU A 466 -22.13 -27.53 -6.99
N ALA A 467 -22.05 -26.19 -7.00
CA ALA A 467 -20.83 -25.39 -7.16
C ALA A 467 -20.90 -24.13 -6.30
N GLY A 468 -19.78 -23.66 -5.74
CA GLY A 468 -19.73 -22.45 -4.92
C GLY A 468 -18.56 -22.44 -3.94
N LEU A 469 -18.49 -21.42 -3.08
CA LEU A 469 -17.45 -21.21 -2.07
C LEU A 469 -17.22 -22.50 -1.24
N GLY A 470 -16.01 -23.04 -1.33
CA GLY A 470 -15.57 -24.20 -0.55
C GLY A 470 -15.55 -25.52 -1.30
N LYS A 471 -16.15 -25.64 -2.49
CA LYS A 471 -16.13 -26.89 -3.27
C LYS A 471 -15.19 -26.81 -4.50
N SER A 472 -15.22 -25.69 -5.25
CA SER A 472 -14.40 -25.51 -6.45
C SER A 472 -14.34 -24.01 -6.82
N ASN A 473 -13.33 -23.62 -7.62
CA ASN A 473 -13.26 -22.29 -8.24
C ASN A 473 -14.01 -22.34 -9.58
N GLU A 474 -15.32 -22.25 -9.54
CA GLU A 474 -16.18 -22.21 -10.72
C GLU A 474 -16.54 -20.79 -11.10
N ASP A 475 -16.93 -20.57 -12.36
CA ASP A 475 -17.29 -19.24 -12.87
C ASP A 475 -18.54 -18.67 -12.19
N ALA A 476 -19.48 -19.57 -11.75
CA ALA A 476 -20.67 -19.16 -10.99
C ALA A 476 -21.05 -20.18 -9.91
N CYS A 477 -21.82 -19.73 -8.92
CA CYS A 477 -22.40 -20.65 -7.94
C CYS A 477 -23.61 -21.40 -8.53
N VAL A 478 -23.81 -22.66 -8.10
CA VAL A 478 -24.93 -23.49 -8.55
C VAL A 478 -25.63 -24.14 -7.39
N TYR A 479 -26.92 -23.89 -7.27
CA TYR A 479 -27.77 -24.44 -6.23
C TYR A 479 -28.94 -25.27 -6.81
N LYS A 480 -29.04 -26.54 -6.45
CA LYS A 480 -30.11 -27.41 -6.90
C LYS A 480 -31.41 -27.09 -6.13
N VAL A 481 -32.45 -26.70 -6.83
CA VAL A 481 -33.76 -26.38 -6.27
C VAL A 481 -34.69 -27.61 -6.34
N THR A 482 -34.66 -28.30 -7.47
CA THR A 482 -35.41 -29.56 -7.69
C THR A 482 -34.50 -30.56 -8.41
N GLU A 483 -35.01 -31.80 -8.67
CA GLU A 483 -34.23 -32.76 -9.44
C GLU A 483 -33.97 -32.33 -10.91
N ASP A 484 -34.77 -31.41 -11.44
CA ASP A 484 -34.69 -30.96 -12.84
C ASP A 484 -34.19 -29.50 -12.98
N ILE A 485 -34.15 -28.75 -11.88
CA ILE A 485 -33.82 -27.33 -11.90
C ILE A 485 -32.74 -27.00 -10.87
N ALA A 486 -31.65 -26.42 -11.36
CA ALA A 486 -30.65 -25.69 -10.56
C ALA A 486 -30.63 -24.23 -10.94
N ILE A 487 -30.41 -23.35 -9.96
CA ILE A 487 -30.16 -21.93 -10.11
C ILE A 487 -28.67 -21.72 -10.23
N VAL A 488 -28.25 -20.93 -11.21
CA VAL A 488 -26.89 -20.45 -11.40
C VAL A 488 -26.87 -18.97 -11.06
N GLY A 489 -25.94 -18.52 -10.22
CA GLY A 489 -25.81 -17.13 -9.83
C GLY A 489 -24.37 -16.66 -9.90
N THR A 490 -24.15 -15.52 -10.54
CA THR A 490 -22.86 -14.81 -10.54
C THR A 490 -23.04 -13.34 -10.24
N LEU A 491 -21.93 -12.69 -9.82
CA LEU A 491 -21.85 -11.27 -9.58
C LEU A 491 -20.52 -10.78 -10.12
N ASP A 492 -20.57 -9.99 -11.20
CA ASP A 492 -19.35 -9.42 -11.78
C ASP A 492 -19.53 -7.93 -12.11
N PHE A 493 -18.62 -7.10 -11.61
CA PHE A 493 -18.58 -5.66 -11.85
C PHE A 493 -17.13 -5.17 -11.84
N PHE A 494 -16.85 -4.12 -12.60
CA PHE A 494 -15.51 -3.59 -12.74
C PHE A 494 -15.49 -2.12 -13.17
N THR A 495 -14.30 -1.53 -13.18
CA THR A 495 -14.04 -0.17 -13.64
C THR A 495 -14.01 -0.09 -15.18
N PRO A 496 -14.28 1.08 -15.81
CA PRO A 496 -14.24 1.25 -17.26
C PRO A 496 -12.97 0.73 -17.93
N ILE A 497 -13.18 0.00 -19.02
CA ILE A 497 -12.13 -0.49 -19.93
C ILE A 497 -12.12 0.31 -21.24
N VAL A 498 -13.18 1.07 -21.50
CA VAL A 498 -13.35 1.97 -22.66
C VAL A 498 -13.88 3.31 -22.17
N ASP A 499 -13.76 4.34 -23.01
CA ASP A 499 -14.15 5.71 -22.64
C ASP A 499 -15.64 5.98 -22.83
N GLU A 500 -16.29 5.31 -23.76
CA GLU A 500 -17.68 5.54 -24.11
C GLU A 500 -18.63 4.89 -23.09
N PRO A 501 -19.50 5.67 -22.40
CA PRO A 501 -20.34 5.16 -21.33
C PRO A 501 -21.27 4.01 -21.74
N GLU A 502 -21.94 4.12 -22.89
CA GLU A 502 -22.85 3.07 -23.39
C GLU A 502 -22.08 1.79 -23.75
N VAL A 503 -20.89 1.93 -24.34
CA VAL A 503 -20.05 0.80 -24.71
C VAL A 503 -19.56 0.09 -23.46
N PHE A 504 -19.11 0.86 -22.44
CA PHE A 504 -18.71 0.30 -21.15
C PHE A 504 -19.85 -0.47 -20.49
N GLY A 505 -21.05 0.12 -20.44
CA GLY A 505 -22.24 -0.54 -19.90
C GLY A 505 -22.56 -1.85 -20.59
N GLY A 506 -22.49 -1.87 -21.93
CA GLY A 506 -22.68 -3.07 -22.73
C GLY A 506 -21.62 -4.16 -22.49
N ILE A 507 -20.35 -3.77 -22.38
CA ILE A 507 -19.23 -4.69 -22.08
C ILE A 507 -19.40 -5.32 -20.70
N ALA A 508 -19.73 -4.53 -19.68
CA ALA A 508 -19.93 -5.02 -18.32
C ALA A 508 -21.09 -6.03 -18.25
N ALA A 509 -22.18 -5.76 -18.97
CA ALA A 509 -23.29 -6.71 -19.06
C ALA A 509 -22.92 -7.99 -19.84
N ALA A 510 -22.17 -7.88 -20.94
CA ALA A 510 -21.71 -9.04 -21.69
C ALA A 510 -20.78 -9.94 -20.86
N ASN A 511 -19.91 -9.33 -20.04
CA ASN A 511 -18.99 -10.03 -19.15
C ASN A 511 -19.75 -10.77 -18.03
N ALA A 512 -20.66 -10.12 -17.32
CA ALA A 512 -21.44 -10.76 -16.26
C ALA A 512 -22.36 -11.89 -16.76
N LEU A 513 -22.87 -11.79 -17.97
CA LEU A 513 -23.65 -12.85 -18.62
C LEU A 513 -22.77 -14.05 -19.01
N SER A 514 -21.47 -13.83 -19.23
CA SER A 514 -20.51 -14.84 -19.71
C SER A 514 -20.37 -16.01 -18.73
N ASP A 515 -20.25 -15.73 -17.43
CA ASP A 515 -20.14 -16.74 -16.38
C ASP A 515 -21.32 -17.73 -16.41
N VAL A 516 -22.54 -17.22 -16.63
CA VAL A 516 -23.74 -18.07 -16.71
C VAL A 516 -23.69 -18.97 -17.96
N TYR A 517 -23.21 -18.43 -19.09
CA TYR A 517 -23.03 -19.22 -20.31
C TYR A 517 -21.91 -20.27 -20.15
N ALA A 518 -20.81 -19.95 -19.44
CA ALA A 518 -19.73 -20.89 -19.17
C ALA A 518 -20.15 -22.08 -18.30
N MET A 519 -21.16 -21.89 -17.43
CA MET A 519 -21.77 -22.98 -16.64
C MET A 519 -22.80 -23.82 -17.43
N GLY A 520 -22.97 -23.59 -18.72
CA GLY A 520 -24.00 -24.27 -19.54
C GLY A 520 -25.43 -23.84 -19.19
N ALA A 521 -25.61 -22.70 -18.54
CA ALA A 521 -26.88 -22.22 -18.05
C ALA A 521 -27.53 -21.17 -18.98
N LYS A 522 -28.85 -21.03 -18.86
CA LYS A 522 -29.60 -19.98 -19.53
C LYS A 522 -29.88 -18.84 -18.55
N PRO A 523 -29.35 -17.62 -18.77
CA PRO A 523 -29.67 -16.47 -17.95
C PRO A 523 -31.17 -16.12 -18.09
N ILE A 524 -31.79 -15.72 -16.98
CA ILE A 524 -33.24 -15.41 -16.90
C ILE A 524 -33.52 -13.97 -16.49
N PHE A 525 -32.79 -13.43 -15.53
CA PHE A 525 -32.86 -12.01 -15.17
C PHE A 525 -31.52 -11.53 -14.57
N ALA A 526 -31.37 -10.20 -14.50
CA ALA A 526 -30.22 -9.56 -13.91
C ALA A 526 -30.62 -8.39 -12.97
N MET A 527 -29.69 -7.96 -12.13
CA MET A 527 -29.78 -6.78 -11.28
C MET A 527 -28.51 -5.94 -11.43
N ASN A 528 -28.67 -4.61 -11.52
CA ASN A 528 -27.56 -3.68 -11.64
C ASN A 528 -26.76 -3.56 -10.35
N ILE A 529 -25.44 -3.45 -10.47
CA ILE A 529 -24.52 -3.08 -9.40
C ILE A 529 -23.75 -1.86 -9.88
N VAL A 530 -23.85 -0.76 -9.13
CA VAL A 530 -23.32 0.55 -9.53
C VAL A 530 -22.54 1.17 -8.39
N GLY A 531 -21.28 1.52 -8.62
CA GLY A 531 -20.53 2.52 -7.87
C GLY A 531 -20.32 3.75 -8.77
N PHE A 532 -20.68 4.96 -8.31
CA PHE A 532 -20.64 6.13 -9.17
C PHE A 532 -20.17 7.39 -8.43
N PRO A 533 -19.14 8.11 -8.94
CA PRO A 533 -18.64 9.34 -8.36
C PRO A 533 -19.52 10.53 -8.75
N SER A 534 -20.66 10.70 -8.07
CA SER A 534 -21.67 11.71 -8.43
C SER A 534 -21.18 13.16 -8.24
N ASN A 535 -20.12 13.34 -7.45
CA ASN A 535 -19.43 14.62 -7.25
C ASN A 535 -18.41 14.96 -8.36
N ARG A 536 -18.09 14.00 -9.26
CA ARG A 536 -17.07 14.14 -10.33
C ARG A 536 -17.65 13.90 -11.73
N LEU A 537 -18.74 13.17 -11.84
CA LEU A 537 -19.38 12.80 -13.11
C LEU A 537 -20.87 13.16 -13.09
N PRO A 538 -21.40 13.77 -14.16
CA PRO A 538 -22.80 14.11 -14.22
C PRO A 538 -23.68 12.85 -14.31
N PRO A 539 -24.89 12.86 -13.69
CA PRO A 539 -25.85 11.73 -13.73
C PRO A 539 -26.20 11.22 -15.11
N SER A 540 -26.10 12.07 -16.15
CA SER A 540 -26.30 11.70 -17.54
C SER A 540 -25.30 10.65 -18.04
N VAL A 541 -24.07 10.64 -17.52
CA VAL A 541 -23.06 9.61 -17.82
C VAL A 541 -23.51 8.27 -17.23
N LEU A 542 -24.02 8.24 -16.01
CA LEU A 542 -24.58 7.03 -15.42
C LEU A 542 -25.78 6.50 -16.22
N ALA A 543 -26.68 7.38 -16.64
CA ALA A 543 -27.83 6.99 -17.46
C ALA A 543 -27.39 6.32 -18.78
N ARG A 544 -26.30 6.79 -19.40
CA ARG A 544 -25.72 6.19 -20.60
C ARG A 544 -25.09 4.83 -20.33
N ILE A 545 -24.38 4.65 -19.20
CA ILE A 545 -23.83 3.35 -18.77
C ILE A 545 -24.97 2.32 -18.60
N LEU A 546 -26.00 2.69 -17.85
CA LEU A 546 -27.17 1.83 -17.60
C LEU A 546 -27.91 1.47 -18.90
N LYS A 547 -28.02 2.42 -19.84
CA LYS A 547 -28.62 2.19 -21.17
C LYS A 547 -27.83 1.13 -21.93
N GLY A 548 -26.51 1.21 -21.99
CA GLY A 548 -25.67 0.21 -22.66
C GLY A 548 -25.83 -1.20 -22.05
N GLY A 549 -25.89 -1.30 -20.73
CA GLY A 549 -26.17 -2.56 -20.02
C GLY A 549 -27.56 -3.12 -20.36
N GLN A 550 -28.57 -2.26 -20.38
CA GLN A 550 -29.95 -2.65 -20.73
C GLN A 550 -30.08 -3.15 -22.18
N GLU A 551 -29.44 -2.47 -23.13
CA GLU A 551 -29.44 -2.87 -24.54
C GLU A 551 -28.78 -4.24 -24.71
N LYS A 552 -27.65 -4.49 -24.02
CA LYS A 552 -26.95 -5.77 -24.08
C LYS A 552 -27.74 -6.91 -23.44
N CYS A 553 -28.40 -6.67 -22.30
CA CYS A 553 -29.30 -7.63 -21.68
C CYS A 553 -30.53 -7.93 -22.56
N ALA A 554 -31.06 -6.93 -23.26
CA ALA A 554 -32.16 -7.14 -24.22
C ALA A 554 -31.73 -8.03 -25.40
N GLU A 555 -30.50 -7.86 -25.94
CA GLU A 555 -29.91 -8.76 -26.95
C GLU A 555 -29.84 -10.22 -26.44
N ALA A 556 -29.45 -10.38 -25.17
CA ALA A 556 -29.42 -11.69 -24.50
C ALA A 556 -30.82 -12.25 -24.19
N LYS A 557 -31.88 -11.46 -24.31
CA LYS A 557 -33.26 -11.71 -23.86
C LYS A 557 -33.36 -11.88 -22.33
N VAL A 558 -32.64 -11.06 -21.59
CA VAL A 558 -32.57 -11.04 -20.13
C VAL A 558 -33.15 -9.71 -19.63
N ALA A 559 -34.08 -9.77 -18.68
CA ALA A 559 -34.65 -8.57 -18.06
C ALA A 559 -33.78 -8.08 -16.90
N ILE A 560 -33.56 -6.78 -16.80
CA ILE A 560 -32.98 -6.17 -15.61
C ILE A 560 -34.15 -5.79 -14.68
N LEU A 561 -34.19 -6.40 -13.46
CA LEU A 561 -35.34 -6.27 -12.55
C LEU A 561 -35.13 -5.21 -11.46
N GLY A 562 -33.93 -4.65 -11.33
CA GLY A 562 -33.58 -3.66 -10.31
C GLY A 562 -32.07 -3.55 -10.13
N GLY A 563 -31.64 -3.21 -8.92
CA GLY A 563 -30.22 -3.15 -8.60
C GLY A 563 -29.94 -2.29 -7.36
N HIS A 564 -28.64 -2.03 -7.13
CA HIS A 564 -28.16 -1.18 -6.05
C HIS A 564 -27.13 -0.18 -6.57
N THR A 565 -27.17 1.05 -6.04
CA THR A 565 -26.26 2.13 -6.43
C THR A 565 -25.67 2.74 -5.17
N VAL A 566 -24.34 2.88 -5.14
CA VAL A 566 -23.60 3.51 -4.05
C VAL A 566 -22.72 4.65 -4.59
N GLU A 567 -22.43 5.63 -3.74
CA GLU A 567 -21.40 6.63 -4.00
C GLU A 567 -20.04 5.93 -3.97
N ASP A 568 -19.18 6.20 -4.96
CA ASP A 568 -17.84 5.61 -5.04
C ASP A 568 -16.87 6.64 -5.63
N LEU A 569 -15.58 6.48 -5.41
CA LEU A 569 -14.55 7.35 -5.97
C LEU A 569 -14.31 7.12 -7.46
N GLU A 570 -14.61 5.91 -7.94
CA GLU A 570 -14.46 5.48 -9.33
C GLU A 570 -15.78 4.95 -9.90
N PRO A 571 -16.06 5.18 -11.19
CA PRO A 571 -17.21 4.55 -11.81
C PRO A 571 -16.99 3.03 -11.88
N LYS A 572 -17.92 2.28 -11.33
CA LYS A 572 -18.00 0.81 -11.41
C LYS A 572 -19.39 0.40 -11.85
N TYR A 573 -19.46 -0.54 -12.75
CA TYR A 573 -20.72 -1.09 -13.21
C TYR A 573 -20.60 -2.58 -13.52
N GLY A 574 -21.67 -3.30 -13.24
CA GLY A 574 -21.83 -4.69 -13.58
C GLY A 574 -23.18 -5.21 -13.16
N LEU A 575 -23.33 -6.53 -13.19
CA LEU A 575 -24.59 -7.20 -12.93
C LEU A 575 -24.42 -8.36 -11.95
N ALA A 576 -25.41 -8.57 -11.10
CA ALA A 576 -25.71 -9.89 -10.58
C ALA A 576 -26.66 -10.57 -11.57
N VAL A 577 -26.25 -11.73 -12.12
CA VAL A 577 -27.02 -12.47 -13.11
C VAL A 577 -27.49 -13.79 -12.55
N ILE A 578 -28.77 -14.10 -12.76
CA ILE A 578 -29.39 -15.35 -12.35
C ILE A 578 -29.76 -16.12 -13.62
N GLY A 579 -29.36 -17.40 -13.64
CA GLY A 579 -29.66 -18.34 -14.70
C GLY A 579 -30.25 -19.65 -14.17
N VAL A 580 -30.67 -20.51 -15.07
CA VAL A 580 -31.18 -21.86 -14.78
C VAL A 580 -30.52 -22.89 -15.66
N VAL A 581 -30.30 -24.07 -15.09
CA VAL A 581 -29.75 -25.22 -15.80
C VAL A 581 -30.32 -26.51 -15.19
N HIS A 582 -30.37 -27.62 -15.94
CA HIS A 582 -30.66 -28.93 -15.38
C HIS A 582 -29.44 -29.38 -14.54
N PRO A 583 -29.62 -29.87 -13.27
CA PRO A 583 -28.48 -30.22 -12.38
C PRO A 583 -27.45 -31.17 -12.98
N LYS A 584 -27.87 -32.06 -13.89
CA LYS A 584 -26.97 -33.00 -14.59
C LYS A 584 -26.32 -32.46 -15.85
N ARG A 585 -26.60 -31.20 -16.25
CA ARG A 585 -26.06 -30.52 -17.43
C ARG A 585 -25.21 -29.31 -17.08
N VAL A 586 -24.86 -29.15 -15.83
CA VAL A 586 -23.93 -28.11 -15.38
C VAL A 586 -22.53 -28.43 -15.94
N TRP A 587 -21.96 -27.52 -16.69
CA TRP A 587 -20.54 -27.59 -17.02
C TRP A 587 -19.71 -27.13 -15.85
N ARG A 588 -18.55 -27.78 -15.69
CA ARG A 588 -17.56 -27.38 -14.69
C ARG A 588 -16.28 -27.00 -15.41
N ASN A 589 -15.55 -26.05 -14.85
CA ASN A 589 -14.28 -25.63 -15.42
C ASN A 589 -13.22 -26.76 -15.34
N ASN A 590 -13.23 -27.57 -14.29
CA ASN A 590 -12.23 -28.63 -14.02
C ASN A 590 -12.64 -30.06 -14.42
N ALA A 591 -13.64 -30.23 -15.30
CA ALA A 591 -14.14 -31.53 -15.72
C ALA A 591 -13.45 -32.07 -17.01
N MET A 592 -12.32 -31.53 -17.41
CA MET A 592 -11.54 -31.97 -18.58
C MET A 592 -11.10 -33.43 -18.49
N ARG A 593 -10.99 -34.08 -19.64
CA ARG A 593 -10.61 -35.49 -19.78
C ARG A 593 -9.39 -35.65 -20.69
N PRO A 594 -8.58 -36.69 -20.51
CA PRO A 594 -7.53 -37.01 -21.46
C PRO A 594 -8.07 -37.24 -22.87
N GLY A 595 -7.53 -36.57 -23.85
CA GLY A 595 -7.97 -36.64 -25.25
C GLY A 595 -8.93 -35.54 -25.68
N ASP A 596 -9.37 -34.67 -24.76
CA ASP A 596 -10.20 -33.52 -25.11
C ASP A 596 -9.41 -32.52 -25.98
N SER A 597 -10.14 -31.85 -26.87
CA SER A 597 -9.63 -30.74 -27.68
C SER A 597 -10.04 -29.41 -27.07
N LEU A 598 -9.11 -28.44 -27.05
CA LEU A 598 -9.38 -27.09 -26.60
C LEU A 598 -9.91 -26.22 -27.75
N VAL A 599 -11.06 -25.59 -27.53
CA VAL A 599 -11.68 -24.69 -28.51
C VAL A 599 -11.77 -23.28 -27.90
N LEU A 600 -11.10 -22.31 -28.52
CA LEU A 600 -11.19 -20.90 -28.15
C LEU A 600 -12.17 -20.18 -29.10
N THR A 601 -13.25 -19.64 -28.56
CA THR A 601 -14.38 -19.10 -29.35
C THR A 601 -14.21 -17.64 -29.75
N LYS A 602 -13.24 -16.93 -29.18
CA LYS A 602 -12.90 -15.53 -29.52
C LYS A 602 -11.38 -15.33 -29.52
N PRO A 603 -10.86 -14.35 -30.28
CA PRO A 603 -9.45 -13.99 -30.20
C PRO A 603 -9.12 -13.36 -28.84
N ILE A 604 -7.86 -13.54 -28.39
CA ILE A 604 -7.33 -12.91 -27.18
C ILE A 604 -6.51 -11.66 -27.51
N GLY A 605 -6.16 -10.85 -26.48
CA GLY A 605 -5.39 -9.61 -26.63
C GLY A 605 -6.13 -8.35 -26.20
N THR A 606 -7.33 -8.49 -25.65
CA THR A 606 -8.18 -7.35 -25.21
C THR A 606 -7.51 -6.51 -24.13
N GLY A 607 -6.75 -7.11 -23.21
CA GLY A 607 -6.01 -6.40 -22.17
C GLY A 607 -4.89 -5.50 -22.73
N ILE A 608 -4.18 -5.96 -23.76
CA ILE A 608 -3.13 -5.19 -24.46
C ILE A 608 -3.76 -4.00 -25.19
N LEU A 609 -4.83 -4.25 -25.99
CA LEU A 609 -5.50 -3.18 -26.72
C LEU A 609 -6.19 -2.18 -25.79
N GLY A 610 -6.77 -2.62 -24.67
CA GLY A 610 -7.33 -1.72 -23.65
C GLY A 610 -6.26 -0.83 -23.02
N THR A 611 -5.09 -1.39 -22.69
CA THR A 611 -3.95 -0.61 -22.19
C THR A 611 -3.44 0.39 -23.24
N ALA A 612 -3.36 -0.02 -24.50
CA ALA A 612 -3.00 0.87 -25.62
C ALA A 612 -4.03 1.99 -25.81
N GLN A 613 -5.33 1.70 -25.67
CA GLN A 613 -6.38 2.72 -25.70
C GLN A 613 -6.22 3.77 -24.61
N LYS A 614 -6.01 3.33 -23.34
CA LYS A 614 -5.78 4.25 -22.22
C LYS A 614 -4.55 5.14 -22.44
N ARG A 615 -3.54 4.65 -23.14
CA ARG A 615 -2.32 5.37 -23.50
C ARG A 615 -2.44 6.21 -24.79
N GLY A 616 -3.58 6.20 -25.45
CA GLY A 616 -3.78 6.95 -26.69
C GLY A 616 -3.06 6.36 -27.92
N LEU A 617 -2.56 5.12 -27.84
CA LEU A 617 -1.76 4.46 -28.87
C LEU A 617 -2.60 3.60 -29.83
N LEU A 618 -3.91 3.46 -29.59
CA LEU A 618 -4.78 2.57 -30.36
C LEU A 618 -5.37 3.28 -31.58
N GLU A 619 -5.17 2.72 -32.75
CA GLU A 619 -5.78 3.22 -33.99
C GLU A 619 -7.30 3.01 -33.99
N ALA A 620 -8.04 3.85 -34.70
CA ALA A 620 -9.51 3.83 -34.74
C ALA A 620 -10.10 2.47 -35.19
N GLY A 621 -9.45 1.79 -36.13
CA GLY A 621 -9.85 0.46 -36.60
C GLY A 621 -9.72 -0.60 -35.50
N ALA A 622 -8.59 -0.63 -34.79
CA ALA A 622 -8.35 -1.57 -33.72
C ALA A 622 -9.21 -1.26 -32.47
N LYS A 623 -9.52 0.02 -32.22
CA LYS A 623 -10.47 0.43 -31.18
C LYS A 623 -11.85 -0.19 -31.41
N LYS A 624 -12.36 -0.09 -32.62
CA LYS A 624 -13.65 -0.69 -32.99
C LYS A 624 -13.63 -2.21 -32.83
N GLU A 625 -12.59 -2.88 -33.29
CA GLU A 625 -12.46 -4.33 -33.17
C GLU A 625 -12.37 -4.80 -31.70
N LEU A 626 -11.65 -4.06 -30.85
CA LEU A 626 -11.65 -4.27 -29.40
C LEU A 626 -13.07 -4.19 -28.83
N GLN A 627 -13.79 -3.11 -29.13
CA GLN A 627 -15.15 -2.89 -28.63
C GLN A 627 -16.12 -3.97 -29.14
N ASP A 628 -16.07 -4.30 -30.42
CA ASP A 628 -16.93 -5.35 -31.03
C ASP A 628 -16.67 -6.72 -30.36
N THR A 629 -15.40 -7.07 -30.13
CA THR A 629 -15.03 -8.33 -29.45
C THR A 629 -15.53 -8.38 -28.01
N LEU A 630 -15.37 -7.28 -27.24
CA LEU A 630 -15.80 -7.20 -25.84
C LEU A 630 -17.32 -7.18 -25.72
N LEU A 631 -18.03 -6.57 -26.65
CA LEU A 631 -19.51 -6.53 -26.69
C LEU A 631 -20.16 -7.84 -27.17
N GLN A 632 -19.41 -8.71 -27.83
CA GLN A 632 -19.95 -9.96 -28.33
C GLN A 632 -20.34 -10.92 -27.21
N LEU A 633 -21.60 -11.34 -27.16
CA LEU A 633 -22.07 -12.33 -26.19
C LEU A 633 -21.49 -13.72 -26.47
N ASN A 634 -21.18 -14.49 -25.40
CA ASN A 634 -20.81 -15.91 -25.49
C ASN A 634 -22.02 -16.82 -25.68
N LYS A 635 -23.22 -16.26 -25.85
CA LYS A 635 -24.50 -16.95 -25.97
C LYS A 635 -24.51 -18.01 -27.10
N THR A 636 -24.13 -17.62 -28.31
CA THR A 636 -24.16 -18.55 -29.48
C THR A 636 -23.17 -19.70 -29.28
N ALA A 637 -21.98 -19.43 -28.74
CA ALA A 637 -21.00 -20.47 -28.45
C ALA A 637 -21.57 -21.47 -27.43
N ALA A 638 -22.20 -20.97 -26.36
CA ALA A 638 -22.84 -21.82 -25.34
C ALA A 638 -24.00 -22.62 -25.88
N GLU A 639 -24.89 -22.02 -26.72
CA GLU A 639 -26.02 -22.70 -27.34
C GLU A 639 -25.56 -23.84 -28.25
N VAL A 640 -24.50 -23.62 -29.05
CA VAL A 640 -23.91 -24.67 -29.90
C VAL A 640 -23.29 -25.77 -29.07
N ALA A 641 -22.52 -25.43 -28.04
CA ALA A 641 -21.87 -26.38 -27.12
C ALA A 641 -22.89 -27.20 -26.31
N GLN A 642 -24.02 -26.62 -25.91
CA GLN A 642 -25.09 -27.34 -25.19
C GLN A 642 -25.77 -28.43 -26.07
N ALA A 643 -25.73 -28.30 -27.39
CA ALA A 643 -26.24 -29.29 -28.31
C ALA A 643 -25.30 -30.49 -28.48
N ASP A 644 -24.04 -30.38 -28.07
CA ASP A 644 -23.02 -31.41 -28.19
C ASP A 644 -22.78 -32.09 -26.83
N PRO A 645 -23.12 -33.39 -26.65
CA PRO A 645 -22.91 -34.12 -25.40
C PRO A 645 -21.44 -34.38 -25.08
N GLU A 646 -20.53 -34.20 -26.03
CA GLU A 646 -19.09 -34.40 -25.85
C GLU A 646 -18.36 -33.18 -25.26
N VAL A 647 -19.07 -32.10 -24.95
CA VAL A 647 -18.48 -30.98 -24.20
C VAL A 647 -18.39 -31.33 -22.72
N HIS A 648 -17.16 -31.47 -22.22
CA HIS A 648 -16.89 -31.94 -20.86
C HIS A 648 -16.68 -30.78 -19.86
N ALA A 649 -16.01 -29.71 -20.29
CA ALA A 649 -15.65 -28.57 -19.45
C ALA A 649 -15.72 -27.26 -20.23
N ALA A 650 -16.02 -26.18 -19.55
CA ALA A 650 -16.00 -24.84 -20.12
C ALA A 650 -15.61 -23.81 -19.04
N THR A 651 -14.99 -22.72 -19.46
CA THR A 651 -14.76 -21.51 -18.68
C THR A 651 -14.68 -20.33 -19.64
N ASP A 652 -14.85 -19.12 -19.17
CA ASP A 652 -14.55 -17.92 -19.95
C ASP A 652 -13.13 -17.40 -19.66
N VAL A 653 -12.51 -16.74 -20.62
CA VAL A 653 -11.15 -16.19 -20.47
C VAL A 653 -11.24 -14.71 -20.14
N THR A 654 -10.95 -14.36 -18.90
CA THR A 654 -11.02 -12.99 -18.37
C THR A 654 -9.67 -12.51 -17.84
N GLY A 655 -9.62 -11.95 -16.63
CA GLY A 655 -8.47 -11.27 -16.06
C GLY A 655 -7.23 -12.14 -15.84
N PHE A 656 -7.36 -13.46 -15.71
CA PHE A 656 -6.21 -14.38 -15.51
C PHE A 656 -5.56 -14.81 -16.84
N GLY A 657 -6.14 -14.43 -17.96
CA GLY A 657 -5.65 -14.76 -19.29
C GLY A 657 -5.77 -16.25 -19.63
N LEU A 658 -5.41 -16.60 -20.87
CA LEU A 658 -5.58 -17.96 -21.38
C LEU A 658 -4.94 -19.03 -20.50
N LEU A 659 -3.68 -18.84 -20.13
CA LEU A 659 -2.92 -19.85 -19.34
C LEU A 659 -3.39 -19.95 -17.90
N GLY A 660 -3.86 -18.85 -17.29
CA GLY A 660 -4.40 -18.84 -15.94
C GLY A 660 -5.69 -19.66 -15.85
N HIS A 661 -6.66 -19.39 -16.72
CA HIS A 661 -7.92 -20.16 -16.76
C HIS A 661 -7.70 -21.60 -17.19
N LEU A 662 -6.78 -21.87 -18.13
CA LEU A 662 -6.45 -23.25 -18.47
C LEU A 662 -5.82 -24.02 -17.30
N LYS A 663 -5.01 -23.35 -16.47
CA LYS A 663 -4.49 -23.97 -15.23
C LYS A 663 -5.60 -24.37 -14.28
N GLU A 664 -6.64 -23.55 -14.13
CA GLU A 664 -7.82 -23.87 -13.33
C GLU A 664 -8.54 -25.10 -13.90
N MET A 665 -8.75 -25.16 -15.22
CA MET A 665 -9.37 -26.30 -15.90
C MET A 665 -8.59 -27.61 -15.74
N LEU A 666 -7.26 -27.55 -15.62
CA LEU A 666 -6.37 -28.71 -15.42
C LEU A 666 -6.25 -29.16 -13.97
N THR A 667 -6.78 -28.41 -12.99
CA THR A 667 -6.67 -28.70 -11.57
C THR A 667 -7.83 -29.59 -11.12
N PRO A 668 -7.59 -30.86 -10.74
CA PRO A 668 -8.67 -31.77 -10.35
C PRO A 668 -9.38 -31.33 -9.06
N GLU A 669 -10.67 -31.62 -8.94
CA GLU A 669 -11.52 -31.30 -7.79
C GLU A 669 -10.94 -31.79 -6.45
N ASP A 670 -10.35 -33.00 -6.45
CA ASP A 670 -9.71 -33.62 -5.25
C ASP A 670 -8.42 -32.94 -4.77
N ALA A 671 -7.88 -31.99 -5.53
CA ALA A 671 -6.64 -31.29 -5.16
C ALA A 671 -6.87 -30.14 -4.14
N VAL A 672 -8.12 -29.79 -3.87
CA VAL A 672 -8.52 -28.68 -3.01
C VAL A 672 -8.62 -29.09 -1.53
N GLU A 673 -8.80 -30.38 -1.20
CA GLU A 673 -8.89 -30.83 0.19
C GLU A 673 -7.53 -31.13 0.83
N PRO A 674 -7.23 -30.57 2.05
CA PRO A 674 -5.96 -30.83 2.76
C PRO A 674 -5.70 -32.29 3.11
N ALA A 675 -6.75 -33.09 3.32
CA ALA A 675 -6.67 -34.53 3.63
C ALA A 675 -6.23 -35.35 2.41
N ALA A 676 -6.64 -34.97 1.20
CA ALA A 676 -6.28 -35.68 -0.03
C ALA A 676 -4.79 -35.44 -0.42
N LYS A 677 -4.22 -34.29 -0.05
CA LYS A 677 -2.78 -34.01 -0.24
C LYS A 677 -1.88 -34.98 0.53
N LYS A 678 -2.29 -35.41 1.72
CA LYS A 678 -1.54 -36.36 2.56
C LYS A 678 -1.60 -37.79 2.01
N ALA A 679 -2.75 -38.24 1.54
CA ALA A 679 -2.96 -39.58 0.95
C ALA A 679 -2.22 -39.75 -0.41
N ARG A 680 -2.03 -38.66 -1.18
CA ARG A 680 -1.31 -38.69 -2.47
C ARG A 680 0.21 -38.78 -2.34
N GLN A 681 0.80 -38.20 -1.28
CA GLN A 681 2.23 -38.36 -1.00
C GLN A 681 2.59 -39.79 -0.63
N GLU A 682 1.63 -40.57 -0.13
CA GLU A 682 1.84 -41.97 0.25
C GLU A 682 1.58 -42.99 -0.89
N ASN A 683 0.75 -42.64 -1.89
CA ASN A 683 0.29 -43.61 -2.92
C ASN A 683 0.71 -43.35 -4.37
N GLY A 684 1.47 -42.28 -4.68
CA GLY A 684 2.20 -42.11 -5.94
C GLY A 684 1.37 -42.01 -7.26
N HIS A 685 0.03 -41.99 -7.25
CA HIS A 685 -0.80 -42.06 -8.45
C HIS A 685 -1.87 -40.94 -8.51
N GLY A 686 -1.44 -39.67 -8.55
CA GLY A 686 -2.31 -38.56 -8.96
C GLY A 686 -2.28 -38.41 -10.48
N ARG A 687 -3.43 -38.55 -11.17
CA ARG A 687 -3.53 -38.21 -12.60
C ARG A 687 -3.43 -36.70 -12.76
N HIS A 688 -2.26 -36.22 -13.20
CA HIS A 688 -2.08 -34.83 -13.62
C HIS A 688 -2.44 -34.73 -15.10
N LEU A 689 -3.43 -33.87 -15.42
CA LEU A 689 -3.72 -33.50 -16.80
C LEU A 689 -2.65 -32.48 -17.27
N THR A 690 -2.27 -32.60 -18.54
CA THR A 690 -1.38 -31.66 -19.21
C THR A 690 -2.03 -31.22 -20.51
N ALA A 691 -2.05 -29.93 -20.78
CA ALA A 691 -2.50 -29.39 -22.06
C ALA A 691 -1.30 -29.00 -22.93
N VAL A 692 -1.40 -29.25 -24.23
CA VAL A 692 -0.44 -28.82 -25.25
C VAL A 692 -1.09 -27.78 -26.12
N ILE A 693 -0.51 -26.57 -26.16
CA ILE A 693 -1.03 -25.45 -26.95
C ILE A 693 -0.08 -25.16 -28.10
N ASN A 694 -0.60 -25.12 -29.32
CA ASN A 694 0.13 -24.57 -30.45
C ASN A 694 -0.01 -23.04 -30.45
N ALA A 695 1.04 -22.35 -30.01
CA ALA A 695 1.03 -20.89 -29.88
C ALA A 695 0.71 -20.16 -31.22
N LYS A 696 1.04 -20.74 -32.36
CA LYS A 696 0.72 -20.17 -33.68
C LYS A 696 -0.74 -20.32 -34.07
N ALA A 697 -1.46 -21.23 -33.42
CA ALA A 697 -2.89 -21.45 -33.66
C ALA A 697 -3.79 -20.62 -32.73
N VAL A 698 -3.24 -19.97 -31.73
CA VAL A 698 -4.02 -19.09 -30.83
C VAL A 698 -4.42 -17.84 -31.60
N PRO A 699 -5.73 -17.56 -31.77
CA PRO A 699 -6.19 -16.36 -32.47
C PRO A 699 -5.93 -15.12 -31.62
N LEU A 700 -5.27 -14.13 -32.21
CA LEU A 700 -4.98 -12.84 -31.59
C LEU A 700 -5.74 -11.72 -32.29
N LEU A 701 -6.18 -10.73 -31.50
CA LEU A 701 -6.69 -9.48 -32.08
C LEU A 701 -5.60 -8.80 -32.89
N PRO A 702 -5.92 -8.23 -34.04
CA PRO A 702 -5.01 -7.42 -34.85
C PRO A 702 -4.33 -6.34 -33.96
N GLN A 703 -3.09 -6.04 -34.25
CA GLN A 703 -2.22 -5.13 -33.48
C GLN A 703 -1.84 -5.60 -32.07
N ALA A 704 -2.53 -6.53 -31.41
CA ALA A 704 -2.18 -6.97 -30.06
C ALA A 704 -0.72 -7.46 -29.97
N LYS A 705 -0.28 -8.23 -30.95
CA LYS A 705 1.11 -8.72 -31.01
C LYS A 705 2.12 -7.59 -31.20
N ALA A 706 1.83 -6.62 -32.08
CA ALA A 706 2.73 -5.50 -32.33
C ALA A 706 2.84 -4.57 -31.10
N LEU A 707 1.73 -4.33 -30.40
CA LEU A 707 1.67 -3.49 -29.21
C LEU A 707 2.24 -4.17 -27.95
N ALA A 708 2.40 -5.50 -27.95
CA ALA A 708 3.06 -6.25 -26.88
C ALA A 708 4.60 -6.22 -26.98
N VAL A 709 5.16 -5.80 -28.13
CA VAL A 709 6.62 -5.68 -28.31
C VAL A 709 7.14 -4.56 -27.41
N ASP A 710 8.28 -4.81 -26.77
CA ASP A 710 8.95 -3.89 -25.83
C ASP A 710 8.16 -3.56 -24.56
N ASP A 711 7.24 -4.42 -24.15
CA ASP A 711 6.39 -4.29 -22.94
C ASP A 711 5.58 -2.98 -22.84
N GLN A 712 5.46 -2.22 -23.94
CA GLN A 712 4.83 -0.90 -23.91
C GLN A 712 3.35 -0.95 -23.55
N CYS A 713 2.62 -1.99 -23.97
CA CYS A 713 1.18 -2.11 -23.75
C CYS A 713 0.77 -3.40 -23.03
N VAL A 714 1.73 -4.11 -22.40
CA VAL A 714 1.42 -5.30 -21.60
C VAL A 714 0.81 -4.84 -20.27
N PRO A 715 -0.42 -5.27 -19.93
CA PRO A 715 -1.03 -4.95 -18.64
C PRO A 715 -0.22 -5.50 -17.47
N GLY A 716 -0.14 -4.79 -16.35
CA GLY A 716 0.51 -5.30 -15.13
C GLY A 716 -0.10 -6.62 -14.64
N GLY A 717 -1.41 -6.83 -14.86
CA GLY A 717 -2.08 -8.10 -14.62
C GLY A 717 -1.49 -9.27 -15.41
N SER A 718 -1.07 -9.07 -16.67
CA SER A 718 -0.46 -10.13 -17.50
C SER A 718 0.88 -10.60 -16.95
N LEU A 719 1.70 -9.71 -16.42
CA LEU A 719 2.98 -10.07 -15.77
C LEU A 719 2.73 -10.87 -14.49
N ASN A 720 1.71 -10.51 -13.70
CA ASN A 720 1.31 -11.27 -12.52
C ASN A 720 0.76 -12.65 -12.89
N ASN A 721 0.00 -12.76 -13.99
CA ASN A 721 -0.51 -14.02 -14.49
C ASN A 721 0.62 -14.94 -14.98
N LEU A 722 1.65 -14.39 -15.63
CA LEU A 722 2.84 -15.17 -16.02
C LEU A 722 3.52 -15.76 -14.78
N LYS A 723 3.74 -15.00 -13.72
CA LYS A 723 4.29 -15.51 -12.44
C LYS A 723 3.43 -16.64 -11.84
N LEU A 724 2.10 -16.58 -12.02
CA LEU A 724 1.17 -17.60 -11.52
C LEU A 724 1.35 -18.94 -12.24
N VAL A 725 1.65 -18.94 -13.52
CA VAL A 725 1.70 -20.13 -14.37
C VAL A 725 3.12 -20.60 -14.70
N GLU A 726 4.14 -19.77 -14.55
CA GLU A 726 5.53 -20.04 -14.99
C GLU A 726 6.11 -21.34 -14.42
N ALA A 727 5.82 -21.65 -13.16
CA ALA A 727 6.30 -22.88 -12.51
C ALA A 727 5.64 -24.16 -13.07
N THR A 728 4.50 -24.05 -13.75
CA THR A 728 3.73 -25.18 -14.28
C THR A 728 3.64 -25.18 -15.80
N THR A 729 4.23 -24.19 -16.48
CA THR A 729 4.19 -24.04 -17.93
C THR A 729 5.59 -24.17 -18.53
N HIS A 730 5.73 -25.04 -19.53
CA HIS A 730 6.94 -25.16 -20.32
C HIS A 730 6.77 -24.43 -21.65
N PHE A 731 7.58 -23.42 -21.90
CA PHE A 731 7.61 -22.68 -23.15
C PHE A 731 8.65 -23.31 -24.07
N ALA A 732 8.23 -23.79 -25.23
CA ALA A 732 9.14 -24.36 -26.24
C ALA A 732 10.07 -23.27 -26.82
N GLU A 733 11.21 -23.69 -27.38
CA GLU A 733 12.19 -22.79 -27.99
C GLU A 733 11.53 -21.95 -29.11
N GLY A 734 11.75 -20.64 -29.10
CA GLY A 734 11.16 -19.68 -30.05
C GLY A 734 9.73 -19.21 -29.73
N VAL A 735 9.16 -19.61 -28.60
CA VAL A 735 7.91 -19.05 -28.06
C VAL A 735 8.27 -17.98 -27.05
N SER A 736 7.92 -16.69 -27.33
CA SER A 736 8.09 -15.62 -26.34
C SER A 736 7.06 -15.78 -25.22
N LYS A 737 7.53 -15.57 -24.00
CA LYS A 737 6.70 -15.65 -22.77
C LYS A 737 5.68 -14.54 -22.68
#